data_b01ddaf0003b486d2eeca5b31b317e60
#
_entry.id   b01ddaf0003b486d2eeca5b31b317e60
#
_cell.length_a   1.000
_cell.length_b   1.000
_cell.length_c   1.000
_cell.angle_alpha   90.00
_cell.angle_beta   90.00
_cell.angle_gamma   90.00
#
_symmetry.space_group_name_H-M   'P 1'
#
loop_
_entity.id
_entity.type
_entity.pdbx_description
1 polymer ?
#
loop_
_entity_poly.entity_id
_entity_poly.type
_entity_poly.pdbx_seq_one_letter_code
_entity_poly.pdbx_strand_id
1 'polypeptide(L)'
;MYENFEELEGLNPQERELALKILGEYSDSGSSSTYQKMVLSDFKEVPVDIITFMKDRKYLGNAWHLPNGKCKLFPAWEEKLLEIFPDNLTTRVNNGIFTGARGLGKSEIAVSCGAYLMYRLMCLKNPYDYLNLKPTEQVAFAFMNITEELSYDIGVTKFQNTVQMSPWFMDRGTITGKKELIWNPPDFIKIIVGSQPRHVIGQAIYFAFFDEISFIPNQDIEKQKAKAIDMIDTAIGGMKTRFTNKGKNPTLLVLASSKRSDKSFLEVHMKKKLATEGENTYIVDEPVWNIRPSSEYSGKRFNVAQGNKFLVSEVIPDNETDLKPWIDKGYRIISVPVEYKANFEEDIDRALCDFAGISSSDLTKYISGARLSTVKTNTVQNLFTKDVIEVGNGLDDTTQYYDFIDINRIDPKLKSKPLYVHLDMSVSGDRTGIGGVWIIGTKPPQGDNPSANELFYQTAFAVGVKAPKGHQVSFEKNRQFIYWLKKNGFNVKGVSSDTYQNVDLGQQLIAKNYNYEVVSVDRVDSDKICKPYQYLKSTIYEERIKMFDSELLTEELLGLERNSNGKIDHPDGGTSGSKDLADGICGALWNASKHSAEFNFEFGDILDTIIDVSNQTDTLDKKQLTINFEEELNKAFDIMQEKTAKINEHDMSQFMDFGMGKAQIIDPFYLANGIII
;
A
#
# COMPACT_ATOMS: atom_id res chain seq x y z
N MET A 1 -30.39 -47.27 14.83
CA MET A 1 -29.89 -45.96 15.21
C MET A 1 -29.27 -45.97 16.61
N TYR A 2 -28.59 -47.10 17.01
CA TYR A 2 -27.97 -47.28 18.32
C TYR A 2 -26.69 -48.13 18.15
N GLU A 3 -25.70 -47.65 17.37
CA GLU A 3 -24.49 -48.45 17.11
C GLU A 3 -23.19 -47.90 17.70
N ASN A 4 -23.21 -46.87 18.58
CA ASN A 4 -22.01 -46.45 19.27
C ASN A 4 -22.26 -46.19 20.76
N PHE A 5 -22.40 -47.25 21.54
CA PHE A 5 -22.50 -47.20 23.01
C PHE A 5 -21.12 -47.25 23.72
N GLU A 6 -20.00 -47.31 23.00
CA GLU A 6 -18.66 -47.34 23.60
C GLU A 6 -18.36 -46.08 24.44
N GLU A 7 -18.91 -44.92 24.07
CA GLU A 7 -18.73 -43.69 24.84
C GLU A 7 -19.44 -43.66 26.21
N LEU A 8 -20.44 -44.54 26.42
CA LEU A 8 -21.15 -44.65 27.69
C LEU A 8 -20.49 -45.64 28.68
N GLU A 9 -19.52 -46.44 28.22
CA GLU A 9 -18.86 -47.45 29.08
C GLU A 9 -17.91 -46.83 30.11
N GLY A 10 -17.42 -45.59 29.88
CA GLY A 10 -16.59 -44.84 30.82
C GLY A 10 -17.34 -44.07 31.90
N LEU A 11 -18.67 -44.03 31.85
CA LEU A 11 -19.51 -43.29 32.81
C LEU A 11 -19.87 -44.18 34.04
N ASN A 12 -19.95 -43.52 35.22
CA ASN A 12 -20.47 -44.17 36.38
C ASN A 12 -21.99 -44.53 36.22
N PRO A 13 -22.58 -45.42 37.03
CA PRO A 13 -23.97 -45.86 36.86
C PRO A 13 -25.00 -44.73 36.83
N GLN A 14 -24.80 -43.68 37.65
CA GLN A 14 -25.71 -42.53 37.72
C GLN A 14 -25.56 -41.63 36.48
N GLU A 15 -24.32 -41.37 36.01
CA GLU A 15 -24.05 -40.63 34.79
C GLU A 15 -24.61 -41.34 33.58
N ARG A 16 -24.49 -42.66 33.50
CA ARG A 16 -25.02 -43.48 32.41
C ARG A 16 -26.55 -43.47 32.37
N GLU A 17 -27.23 -43.55 33.52
CA GLU A 17 -28.69 -43.45 33.60
C GLU A 17 -29.18 -42.07 33.14
N LEU A 18 -28.49 -41.01 33.55
CA LEU A 18 -28.78 -39.64 33.13
C LEU A 18 -28.58 -39.45 31.63
N ALA A 19 -27.46 -39.95 31.08
CA ALA A 19 -27.16 -39.87 29.63
C ALA A 19 -28.21 -40.62 28.80
N LEU A 20 -28.62 -41.83 29.22
CA LEU A 20 -29.68 -42.60 28.55
C LEU A 20 -31.04 -41.88 28.59
N LYS A 21 -31.38 -41.24 29.70
CA LYS A 21 -32.58 -40.41 29.82
C LYS A 21 -32.57 -39.24 28.87
N ILE A 22 -31.44 -38.51 28.79
CA ILE A 22 -31.25 -37.37 27.87
C ILE A 22 -31.39 -37.84 26.42
N LEU A 23 -30.75 -38.94 26.04
CA LEU A 23 -30.81 -39.52 24.69
C LEU A 23 -32.24 -39.97 24.35
N GLY A 24 -32.97 -40.57 25.30
CA GLY A 24 -34.38 -40.94 25.13
C GLY A 24 -35.26 -39.71 24.85
N GLU A 25 -35.15 -38.65 25.67
CA GLU A 25 -35.90 -37.43 25.46
C GLU A 25 -35.60 -36.77 24.09
N TYR A 26 -34.32 -36.79 23.63
CA TYR A 26 -33.94 -36.30 22.29
C TYR A 26 -34.52 -37.15 21.17
N SER A 27 -34.53 -38.48 21.33
CA SER A 27 -35.12 -39.39 20.34
C SER A 27 -36.62 -39.18 20.16
N ASP A 28 -37.33 -38.88 21.25
CA ASP A 28 -38.79 -38.77 21.26
C ASP A 28 -39.30 -37.37 20.81
N SER A 29 -38.57 -36.30 21.12
CA SER A 29 -39.05 -34.92 20.94
C SER A 29 -38.10 -33.98 20.24
N GLY A 30 -36.91 -34.45 19.87
CA GLY A 30 -35.86 -33.61 19.30
C GLY A 30 -35.24 -32.62 20.29
N SER A 31 -35.58 -32.72 21.60
CA SER A 31 -35.04 -31.89 22.67
C SER A 31 -35.04 -32.64 24.00
N SER A 32 -34.16 -32.28 24.93
CA SER A 32 -34.14 -32.87 26.27
C SER A 32 -34.36 -31.83 27.35
N SER A 33 -35.48 -31.94 28.07
CA SER A 33 -35.79 -31.08 29.23
C SER A 33 -34.85 -31.35 30.41
N THR A 34 -34.37 -32.59 30.53
CA THR A 34 -33.41 -33.02 31.56
C THR A 34 -32.05 -32.39 31.29
N TYR A 35 -31.55 -32.40 30.03
CA TYR A 35 -30.31 -31.73 29.64
C TYR A 35 -30.40 -30.22 29.84
N GLN A 36 -31.49 -29.59 29.41
CA GLN A 36 -31.72 -28.16 29.62
C GLN A 36 -31.67 -27.78 31.10
N LYS A 37 -32.34 -28.55 31.97
CA LYS A 37 -32.31 -28.32 33.41
C LYS A 37 -30.90 -28.49 34.00
N MET A 38 -30.13 -29.46 33.53
CA MET A 38 -28.76 -29.70 33.97
C MET A 38 -27.84 -28.56 33.59
N VAL A 39 -27.87 -28.12 32.31
CA VAL A 39 -27.05 -26.97 31.82
C VAL A 39 -27.44 -25.69 32.53
N LEU A 40 -28.73 -25.42 32.72
CA LEU A 40 -29.22 -24.24 33.41
C LEU A 40 -28.92 -24.24 34.92
N SER A 41 -28.63 -25.43 35.50
CA SER A 41 -28.28 -25.52 36.93
C SER A 41 -26.96 -24.81 37.27
N ASP A 42 -26.06 -24.62 36.30
CA ASP A 42 -24.80 -23.90 36.48
C ASP A 42 -24.98 -22.40 36.54
N PHE A 43 -26.14 -21.86 36.18
CA PHE A 43 -26.42 -20.44 36.11
C PHE A 43 -27.28 -19.96 37.31
N LYS A 44 -26.91 -18.82 37.89
CA LYS A 44 -27.74 -18.08 38.84
C LYS A 44 -28.77 -17.17 38.15
N GLU A 45 -28.48 -16.76 36.93
CA GLU A 45 -29.35 -16.01 36.02
C GLU A 45 -29.11 -16.57 34.61
N VAL A 46 -30.15 -17.05 33.94
CA VAL A 46 -30.01 -17.55 32.56
C VAL A 46 -29.66 -16.42 31.61
N PRO A 47 -28.55 -16.48 30.90
CA PRO A 47 -28.17 -15.42 29.97
C PRO A 47 -29.25 -15.24 28.89
N VAL A 48 -29.48 -14.00 28.46
CA VAL A 48 -30.26 -13.71 27.25
C VAL A 48 -29.39 -13.90 26.02
N ASP A 49 -30.01 -14.00 24.84
CA ASP A 49 -29.29 -14.07 23.56
C ASP A 49 -28.57 -12.74 23.25
N ILE A 50 -27.61 -12.78 22.32
CA ILE A 50 -26.76 -11.64 21.98
C ILE A 50 -27.56 -10.43 21.46
N ILE A 51 -28.63 -10.65 20.71
CA ILE A 51 -29.43 -9.57 20.13
C ILE A 51 -30.25 -8.88 21.21
N THR A 52 -30.91 -9.64 22.08
CA THR A 52 -31.58 -9.10 23.26
C THR A 52 -30.59 -8.36 24.17
N PHE A 53 -29.39 -8.93 24.41
CA PHE A 53 -28.36 -8.29 25.20
C PHE A 53 -27.92 -6.93 24.63
N MET A 54 -27.77 -6.80 23.31
CA MET A 54 -27.35 -5.56 22.68
C MET A 54 -28.46 -4.53 22.51
N LYS A 55 -29.73 -4.95 22.42
CA LYS A 55 -30.86 -4.01 22.18
C LYS A 55 -31.60 -3.58 23.43
N ASP A 56 -31.73 -4.46 24.42
CA ASP A 56 -32.48 -4.14 25.64
C ASP A 56 -31.65 -3.19 26.54
N ARG A 57 -32.28 -2.09 26.94
CA ARG A 57 -31.68 -1.04 27.80
C ARG A 57 -31.27 -1.53 29.18
N LYS A 58 -31.80 -2.65 29.65
CA LYS A 58 -31.34 -3.30 30.88
C LYS A 58 -29.87 -3.77 30.74
N TYR A 59 -29.50 -4.19 29.55
CA TYR A 59 -28.14 -4.69 29.22
C TYR A 59 -27.30 -3.62 28.50
N LEU A 60 -26.94 -3.81 27.23
CA LEU A 60 -26.13 -2.83 26.47
C LEU A 60 -26.94 -1.83 25.65
N GLY A 61 -28.29 -1.90 25.67
CA GLY A 61 -29.12 -1.08 24.80
C GLY A 61 -28.88 0.44 24.92
N ASN A 62 -28.46 0.94 26.09
CA ASN A 62 -28.13 2.35 26.22
C ASN A 62 -26.88 2.75 25.41
N ALA A 63 -25.92 1.86 25.20
CA ALA A 63 -24.75 2.10 24.36
C ALA A 63 -25.11 2.04 22.85
N TRP A 64 -26.17 1.32 22.50
CA TRP A 64 -26.58 1.14 21.09
C TRP A 64 -27.74 2.02 20.64
N HIS A 65 -28.37 2.77 21.53
CA HIS A 65 -29.46 3.69 21.16
C HIS A 65 -29.00 5.14 21.18
N LEU A 66 -29.36 5.84 20.11
CA LEU A 66 -29.22 7.31 20.08
C LEU A 66 -30.21 7.98 21.05
N PRO A 67 -29.98 9.25 21.42
CA PRO A 67 -30.91 10.02 22.26
C PRO A 67 -32.35 10.06 21.73
N ASN A 68 -32.53 9.98 20.40
CA ASN A 68 -33.83 9.91 19.73
C ASN A 68 -34.49 8.52 19.77
N GLY A 69 -33.89 7.55 20.45
CA GLY A 69 -34.39 6.19 20.57
C GLY A 69 -34.06 5.26 19.39
N LYS A 70 -33.41 5.73 18.31
CA LYS A 70 -33.03 4.88 17.18
C LYS A 70 -31.87 3.97 17.56
N CYS A 71 -32.03 2.64 17.38
CA CYS A 71 -30.96 1.68 17.57
C CYS A 71 -29.95 1.79 16.41
N LYS A 72 -28.65 1.77 16.74
CA LYS A 72 -27.52 1.81 15.79
C LYS A 72 -26.95 0.44 15.49
N LEU A 73 -27.44 -0.63 16.07
CA LEU A 73 -27.12 -1.97 15.65
C LEU A 73 -27.77 -2.22 14.28
N PHE A 74 -26.97 -2.39 13.25
CA PHE A 74 -27.48 -2.62 11.90
C PHE A 74 -27.97 -4.06 11.75
N PRO A 75 -29.09 -4.32 11.04
CA PRO A 75 -29.64 -5.67 10.85
C PRO A 75 -28.63 -6.68 10.29
N ALA A 76 -27.78 -6.26 9.38
CA ALA A 76 -26.73 -7.11 8.84
C ALA A 76 -25.75 -7.62 9.91
N TRP A 77 -25.49 -6.86 10.97
CA TRP A 77 -24.68 -7.31 12.10
C TRP A 77 -25.42 -8.27 13.00
N GLU A 78 -26.74 -8.14 13.13
CA GLU A 78 -27.55 -9.08 13.91
C GLU A 78 -27.43 -10.50 13.36
N GLU A 79 -27.56 -10.66 12.02
CA GLU A 79 -27.37 -11.95 11.36
C GLU A 79 -25.97 -12.52 11.59
N LYS A 80 -24.94 -11.69 11.44
CA LYS A 80 -23.54 -12.09 11.62
C LYS A 80 -23.21 -12.47 13.07
N LEU A 81 -23.82 -11.80 14.05
CA LEU A 81 -23.67 -12.12 15.46
C LEU A 81 -24.30 -13.47 15.83
N LEU A 82 -25.43 -13.81 15.23
CA LEU A 82 -26.09 -15.12 15.43
C LEU A 82 -25.26 -16.27 14.83
N GLU A 83 -24.42 -16.00 13.84
CA GLU A 83 -23.45 -16.98 13.34
C GLU A 83 -22.32 -17.26 14.35
N ILE A 84 -21.96 -16.29 15.19
CA ILE A 84 -20.96 -16.46 16.24
C ILE A 84 -21.59 -17.02 17.52
N PHE A 85 -22.77 -16.51 17.87
CA PHE A 85 -23.55 -16.85 19.07
C PHE A 85 -24.94 -17.33 18.67
N PRO A 86 -25.08 -18.59 18.22
CA PRO A 86 -26.36 -19.11 17.70
C PRO A 86 -27.45 -19.21 18.77
N ASP A 87 -27.06 -19.24 20.03
CA ASP A 87 -27.92 -19.24 21.20
C ASP A 87 -27.28 -18.51 22.39
N ASN A 88 -27.97 -18.46 23.51
CA ASN A 88 -27.53 -17.74 24.69
C ASN A 88 -26.38 -18.42 25.46
N LEU A 89 -25.99 -19.64 25.13
CA LEU A 89 -24.98 -20.42 25.84
C LEU A 89 -23.76 -20.79 24.98
N THR A 90 -23.95 -20.91 23.67
CA THR A 90 -22.93 -21.39 22.75
C THR A 90 -22.11 -20.26 22.16
N THR A 91 -20.81 -20.49 22.02
CA THR A 91 -19.91 -19.74 21.12
C THR A 91 -19.46 -20.71 20.06
N ARG A 92 -19.93 -20.52 18.81
CA ARG A 92 -19.72 -21.48 17.72
C ARG A 92 -18.31 -21.46 17.16
N VAL A 93 -17.69 -20.29 17.13
CA VAL A 93 -16.36 -20.07 16.53
C VAL A 93 -15.40 -19.48 17.56
N ASN A 94 -14.13 -19.82 17.44
CA ASN A 94 -13.09 -19.28 18.32
C ASN A 94 -12.31 -18.12 17.70
N ASN A 95 -12.43 -17.93 16.37
CA ASN A 95 -11.78 -16.86 15.65
C ASN A 95 -12.81 -16.03 14.87
N GLY A 96 -12.96 -14.76 15.22
CA GLY A 96 -13.70 -13.78 14.46
C GLY A 96 -12.73 -12.86 13.71
N ILE A 97 -12.89 -12.71 12.40
CA ILE A 97 -12.10 -11.78 11.59
C ILE A 97 -13.05 -10.76 10.99
N PHE A 98 -13.01 -9.52 11.50
CA PHE A 98 -13.86 -8.43 11.06
C PHE A 98 -13.05 -7.47 10.19
N THR A 99 -13.21 -7.57 8.89
CA THR A 99 -12.51 -6.77 7.89
C THR A 99 -13.48 -6.12 6.90
N GLY A 100 -13.00 -5.68 5.74
CA GLY A 100 -13.82 -4.98 4.74
C GLY A 100 -13.70 -3.47 4.85
N ALA A 101 -14.76 -2.77 4.45
CA ALA A 101 -14.82 -1.32 4.39
C ALA A 101 -14.61 -0.62 5.74
N ARG A 102 -14.31 0.68 5.70
CA ARG A 102 -14.29 1.55 6.89
C ARG A 102 -15.70 1.87 7.36
N GLY A 103 -15.83 2.17 8.67
CA GLY A 103 -17.10 2.64 9.22
C GLY A 103 -18.20 1.59 9.33
N LEU A 104 -17.85 0.29 9.29
CA LEU A 104 -18.78 -0.83 9.49
C LEU A 104 -19.18 -1.03 10.96
N GLY A 105 -18.49 -0.39 11.92
CA GLY A 105 -18.69 -0.62 13.35
C GLY A 105 -17.93 -1.83 13.90
N LYS A 106 -16.93 -2.35 13.20
CA LYS A 106 -16.15 -3.57 13.55
C LYS A 106 -15.68 -3.56 15.00
N SER A 107 -15.02 -2.49 15.44
CA SER A 107 -14.48 -2.37 16.81
C SER A 107 -15.58 -2.31 17.86
N GLU A 108 -16.70 -1.63 17.58
CA GLU A 108 -17.86 -1.55 18.49
C GLU A 108 -18.51 -2.93 18.67
N ILE A 109 -18.65 -3.69 17.56
CA ILE A 109 -19.17 -5.06 17.60
C ILE A 109 -18.23 -5.99 18.35
N ALA A 110 -16.90 -5.89 18.11
CA ALA A 110 -15.91 -6.70 18.82
C ALA A 110 -15.95 -6.45 20.34
N VAL A 111 -16.01 -5.17 20.74
CA VAL A 111 -16.17 -4.77 22.15
C VAL A 111 -17.45 -5.35 22.75
N SER A 112 -18.55 -5.31 22.00
CA SER A 112 -19.84 -5.86 22.47
C SER A 112 -19.82 -7.38 22.59
N CYS A 113 -19.11 -8.08 21.71
CA CYS A 113 -18.86 -9.53 21.88
C CYS A 113 -18.11 -9.85 23.17
N GLY A 114 -17.07 -9.03 23.49
CA GLY A 114 -16.36 -9.16 24.76
C GLY A 114 -17.28 -8.90 25.97
N ALA A 115 -18.10 -7.86 25.92
CA ALA A 115 -19.07 -7.56 26.98
C ALA A 115 -20.12 -8.68 27.13
N TYR A 116 -20.57 -9.28 26.02
CA TYR A 116 -21.48 -10.42 26.07
C TYR A 116 -20.86 -11.66 26.71
N LEU A 117 -19.63 -11.99 26.38
CA LEU A 117 -18.91 -13.09 27.02
C LEU A 117 -18.69 -12.83 28.51
N MET A 118 -18.37 -11.60 28.90
CA MET A 118 -18.25 -11.20 30.30
C MET A 118 -19.61 -11.35 31.03
N TYR A 119 -20.70 -10.89 30.40
CA TYR A 119 -22.06 -11.06 30.89
C TYR A 119 -22.39 -12.54 31.16
N ARG A 120 -22.12 -13.41 30.19
CA ARG A 120 -22.36 -14.86 30.31
C ARG A 120 -21.58 -15.49 31.48
N LEU A 121 -20.29 -15.12 31.65
CA LEU A 121 -19.49 -15.57 32.78
C LEU A 121 -20.05 -15.11 34.12
N MET A 122 -20.50 -13.88 34.19
CA MET A 122 -21.08 -13.31 35.42
C MET A 122 -22.47 -13.88 35.76
N CYS A 123 -23.17 -14.51 34.81
CA CYS A 123 -24.42 -15.27 35.06
C CYS A 123 -24.17 -16.62 35.72
N LEU A 124 -22.96 -17.15 35.71
CA LEU A 124 -22.64 -18.45 36.35
C LEU A 124 -22.70 -18.39 37.88
N LYS A 125 -23.12 -19.46 38.52
CA LYS A 125 -23.04 -19.63 39.96
C LYS A 125 -21.62 -19.73 40.48
N ASN A 126 -20.84 -20.62 39.84
CA ASN A 126 -19.43 -20.80 40.10
C ASN A 126 -18.64 -20.86 38.76
N PRO A 127 -18.07 -19.77 38.29
CA PRO A 127 -17.32 -19.74 37.05
C PRO A 127 -16.02 -20.55 37.12
N TYR A 128 -15.42 -20.76 38.31
CA TYR A 128 -14.21 -21.57 38.46
C TYR A 128 -14.47 -23.04 38.14
N ASP A 129 -15.53 -23.62 38.72
CA ASP A 129 -15.90 -24.99 38.44
C ASP A 129 -16.31 -25.16 36.97
N TYR A 130 -17.12 -24.24 36.45
CA TYR A 130 -17.58 -24.30 35.06
C TYR A 130 -16.41 -24.26 34.05
N LEU A 131 -15.40 -23.45 34.29
CA LEU A 131 -14.22 -23.29 33.45
C LEU A 131 -13.06 -24.22 33.81
N ASN A 132 -13.21 -25.05 34.87
CA ASN A 132 -12.16 -25.90 35.42
C ASN A 132 -10.87 -25.10 35.76
N LEU A 133 -11.05 -23.97 36.44
CA LEU A 133 -9.97 -23.06 36.89
C LEU A 133 -9.78 -23.17 38.40
N LYS A 134 -8.56 -22.88 38.85
CA LYS A 134 -8.30 -22.75 40.29
C LYS A 134 -8.91 -21.47 40.83
N PRO A 135 -9.39 -21.43 42.09
CA PRO A 135 -9.96 -20.22 42.68
C PRO A 135 -9.01 -19.03 42.79
N THR A 136 -7.71 -19.24 42.58
CA THR A 136 -6.67 -18.20 42.53
C THR A 136 -6.39 -17.64 41.14
N GLU A 137 -6.99 -18.21 40.11
CA GLU A 137 -6.80 -17.77 38.74
C GLU A 137 -7.86 -16.73 38.35
N GLN A 138 -7.45 -15.72 37.58
CA GLN A 138 -8.34 -14.73 37.00
C GLN A 138 -8.54 -15.00 35.52
N VAL A 139 -9.76 -14.79 35.02
CA VAL A 139 -10.08 -14.84 33.60
C VAL A 139 -9.76 -13.51 32.95
N ALA A 140 -8.97 -13.54 31.89
CA ALA A 140 -8.47 -12.36 31.21
C ALA A 140 -9.28 -12.01 29.96
N PHE A 141 -9.60 -10.72 29.82
CA PHE A 141 -10.13 -10.07 28.62
C PHE A 141 -9.03 -9.15 28.07
N ALA A 142 -8.40 -9.55 26.95
CA ALA A 142 -7.24 -8.87 26.40
C ALA A 142 -7.63 -7.95 25.24
N PHE A 143 -7.24 -6.69 25.37
CA PHE A 143 -7.39 -5.68 24.33
C PHE A 143 -6.00 -5.28 23.83
N MET A 144 -5.72 -5.58 22.58
CA MET A 144 -4.39 -5.49 21.99
C MET A 144 -4.41 -4.58 20.75
N ASN A 145 -3.36 -3.79 20.58
CA ASN A 145 -3.15 -2.97 19.39
C ASN A 145 -1.65 -2.91 19.06
N ILE A 146 -1.27 -2.23 17.98
CA ILE A 146 0.12 -2.00 17.57
C ILE A 146 0.89 -1.24 18.63
N THR A 147 0.27 -0.23 19.27
CA THR A 147 0.82 0.50 20.42
C THR A 147 -0.06 0.31 21.66
N GLU A 148 0.54 0.45 22.84
CA GLU A 148 -0.18 0.33 24.11
C GLU A 148 -1.19 1.48 24.32
N GLU A 149 -0.83 2.68 23.88
CA GLU A 149 -1.69 3.87 23.92
C GLU A 149 -2.98 3.66 23.09
N LEU A 150 -2.85 3.24 21.84
CA LEU A 150 -4.00 2.92 20.99
C LEU A 150 -4.85 1.76 21.56
N SER A 151 -4.20 0.78 22.18
CA SER A 151 -4.88 -0.33 22.83
C SER A 151 -5.76 0.15 23.98
N TYR A 152 -5.25 1.08 24.79
CA TYR A 152 -5.99 1.67 25.88
C TYR A 152 -7.13 2.56 25.39
N ASP A 153 -6.84 3.53 24.51
CA ASP A 153 -7.79 4.54 24.06
C ASP A 153 -8.94 3.98 23.24
N ILE A 154 -8.64 3.07 22.32
CA ILE A 154 -9.65 2.52 21.40
C ILE A 154 -10.30 1.27 21.99
N GLY A 155 -9.52 0.34 22.51
CA GLY A 155 -10.03 -0.94 22.99
C GLY A 155 -10.70 -0.82 24.37
N VAL A 156 -9.89 -0.52 25.37
CA VAL A 156 -10.35 -0.56 26.77
C VAL A 156 -11.30 0.58 27.09
N THR A 157 -11.02 1.79 26.66
CA THR A 157 -11.91 2.95 26.93
C THR A 157 -13.30 2.73 26.31
N LYS A 158 -13.36 2.19 25.10
CA LYS A 158 -14.65 1.82 24.50
C LYS A 158 -15.36 0.74 25.30
N PHE A 159 -14.62 -0.31 25.68
CA PHE A 159 -15.18 -1.38 26.49
C PHE A 159 -15.72 -0.87 27.84
N GLN A 160 -14.93 -0.06 28.55
CA GLN A 160 -15.35 0.55 29.82
C GLN A 160 -16.61 1.40 29.64
N ASN A 161 -16.61 2.30 28.65
CA ASN A 161 -17.78 3.17 28.39
C ASN A 161 -19.02 2.34 28.05
N THR A 162 -18.88 1.31 27.22
CA THR A 162 -20.00 0.42 26.85
C THR A 162 -20.57 -0.30 28.07
N VAL A 163 -19.71 -0.87 28.91
CA VAL A 163 -20.11 -1.58 30.12
C VAL A 163 -20.73 -0.62 31.16
N GLN A 164 -20.16 0.58 31.32
CA GLN A 164 -20.68 1.59 32.25
C GLN A 164 -22.05 2.15 31.85
N MET A 165 -22.42 2.10 30.59
CA MET A 165 -23.78 2.48 30.13
C MET A 165 -24.84 1.41 30.42
N SER A 166 -24.45 0.22 30.85
CA SER A 166 -25.34 -0.90 31.14
C SER A 166 -25.80 -0.91 32.58
N PRO A 167 -27.10 -0.73 32.90
CA PRO A 167 -27.62 -0.90 34.22
C PRO A 167 -27.29 -2.26 34.84
N TRP A 168 -27.38 -3.31 34.02
CA TRP A 168 -27.09 -4.68 34.50
C TRP A 168 -25.67 -4.85 35.06
N PHE A 169 -24.68 -4.25 34.37
CA PHE A 169 -23.29 -4.27 34.84
C PHE A 169 -23.07 -3.36 36.03
N MET A 170 -23.62 -2.14 35.99
CA MET A 170 -23.44 -1.15 37.04
C MET A 170 -23.99 -1.61 38.40
N ASP A 171 -25.06 -2.42 38.40
CA ASP A 171 -25.62 -3.02 39.61
C ASP A 171 -24.71 -4.14 40.20
N ARG A 172 -23.70 -4.62 39.46
CA ARG A 172 -22.91 -5.80 39.81
C ARG A 172 -21.42 -5.55 40.01
N GLY A 173 -20.96 -4.36 39.74
CA GLY A 173 -19.57 -4.01 39.93
C GLY A 173 -19.07 -2.91 39.01
N THR A 174 -17.77 -2.68 39.00
CA THR A 174 -17.12 -1.68 38.18
C THR A 174 -15.67 -2.09 37.86
N ILE A 175 -15.10 -1.50 36.81
CA ILE A 175 -13.69 -1.69 36.48
C ILE A 175 -12.86 -0.76 37.38
N THR A 176 -11.92 -1.33 38.13
CA THR A 176 -11.03 -0.62 39.03
C THR A 176 -9.57 -0.86 38.67
N GLY A 177 -8.71 0.04 39.16
CA GLY A 177 -7.25 -0.04 38.96
C GLY A 177 -6.73 0.96 37.91
N LYS A 178 -5.40 1.22 37.96
CA LYS A 178 -4.69 2.08 36.99
C LYS A 178 -3.68 1.31 36.17
N LYS A 179 -2.98 0.36 36.79
CA LYS A 179 -2.00 -0.51 36.13
C LYS A 179 -2.57 -1.87 35.76
N GLU A 180 -3.38 -2.43 36.66
CA GLU A 180 -4.14 -3.65 36.45
C GLU A 180 -5.62 -3.29 36.57
N LEU A 181 -6.37 -3.53 35.50
CA LEU A 181 -7.79 -3.26 35.44
C LEU A 181 -8.51 -4.55 35.81
N ILE A 182 -9.26 -4.52 36.91
CA ILE A 182 -9.97 -5.66 37.45
C ILE A 182 -11.44 -5.29 37.62
N TRP A 183 -12.34 -6.21 37.23
CA TRP A 183 -13.75 -6.08 37.52
C TRP A 183 -13.99 -6.40 39.01
N ASN A 184 -14.53 -5.47 39.77
CA ASN A 184 -14.72 -5.60 41.21
C ASN A 184 -16.16 -5.21 41.61
N PRO A 185 -16.86 -5.99 42.44
CA PRO A 185 -16.71 -7.43 42.66
C PRO A 185 -17.33 -8.28 41.53
N PRO A 186 -17.02 -9.55 41.37
CA PRO A 186 -15.91 -10.28 41.98
C PRO A 186 -14.58 -10.04 41.27
N ASP A 187 -13.45 -10.12 41.94
CA ASP A 187 -12.09 -9.93 41.37
C ASP A 187 -11.67 -11.08 40.42
N PHE A 188 -12.64 -11.69 39.77
CA PHE A 188 -12.47 -12.85 38.90
C PHE A 188 -12.05 -12.47 37.48
N ILE A 189 -12.42 -11.29 37.00
CA ILE A 189 -12.19 -10.84 35.64
C ILE A 189 -11.11 -9.77 35.61
N LYS A 190 -10.02 -10.06 34.89
CA LYS A 190 -8.91 -9.14 34.63
C LYS A 190 -9.00 -8.60 33.20
N ILE A 191 -8.79 -7.29 33.04
CA ILE A 191 -8.73 -6.64 31.74
C ILE A 191 -7.27 -6.32 31.44
N ILE A 192 -6.76 -6.86 30.34
CA ILE A 192 -5.37 -6.70 29.89
C ILE A 192 -5.34 -5.72 28.73
N VAL A 193 -4.40 -4.78 28.82
CA VAL A 193 -4.06 -3.83 27.77
C VAL A 193 -2.64 -4.10 27.32
N GLY A 194 -2.40 -4.15 26.01
CA GLY A 194 -1.04 -4.41 25.58
C GLY A 194 -0.78 -4.26 24.10
N SER A 195 0.53 -4.26 23.80
CA SER A 195 1.05 -4.19 22.43
C SER A 195 2.24 -5.14 22.22
N GLN A 196 2.44 -6.09 23.15
CA GLN A 196 3.57 -7.03 23.11
C GLN A 196 3.13 -8.44 23.56
N PRO A 197 3.78 -9.51 23.07
CA PRO A 197 3.47 -10.89 23.46
C PRO A 197 3.53 -11.13 24.97
N ARG A 198 4.47 -10.50 25.67
CA ARG A 198 4.62 -10.62 27.13
C ARG A 198 3.39 -10.25 27.92
N HIS A 199 2.49 -9.41 27.37
CA HIS A 199 1.28 -8.99 28.08
C HIS A 199 0.22 -10.10 28.13
N VAL A 200 0.28 -11.06 27.22
CA VAL A 200 -0.66 -12.18 27.11
C VAL A 200 -0.08 -13.52 27.58
N ILE A 201 1.25 -13.62 27.73
CA ILE A 201 1.91 -14.85 28.22
C ILE A 201 1.45 -15.19 29.64
N GLY A 202 1.06 -16.46 29.84
CA GLY A 202 0.67 -16.98 31.16
C GLY A 202 -0.72 -16.56 31.65
N GLN A 203 -1.45 -15.75 30.89
CA GLN A 203 -2.81 -15.33 31.23
C GLN A 203 -3.86 -16.34 30.79
N ALA A 204 -4.96 -16.48 31.58
CA ALA A 204 -6.12 -17.27 31.20
C ALA A 204 -7.07 -16.44 30.33
N ILE A 205 -6.74 -16.29 29.06
CA ILE A 205 -7.45 -15.41 28.12
C ILE A 205 -8.74 -16.05 27.67
N TYR A 206 -9.88 -15.48 28.04
CA TYR A 206 -11.21 -15.92 27.62
C TYR A 206 -11.70 -15.17 26.39
N PHE A 207 -11.34 -13.90 26.28
CA PHE A 207 -11.61 -13.05 25.14
C PHE A 207 -10.35 -12.27 24.77
N ALA A 208 -10.04 -12.19 23.47
CA ALA A 208 -8.98 -11.34 22.97
C ALA A 208 -9.49 -10.51 21.79
N PHE A 209 -9.20 -9.22 21.80
CA PHE A 209 -9.51 -8.29 20.74
C PHE A 209 -8.24 -7.58 20.24
N PHE A 210 -7.95 -7.71 18.96
CA PHE A 210 -6.84 -7.05 18.27
C PHE A 210 -7.42 -6.07 17.26
N ASP A 211 -7.26 -4.76 17.52
CA ASP A 211 -7.79 -3.71 16.66
C ASP A 211 -6.71 -3.15 15.73
N GLU A 212 -7.12 -2.78 14.50
CA GLU A 212 -6.33 -2.15 13.45
C GLU A 212 -4.97 -2.83 13.17
N ILE A 213 -4.96 -4.16 13.22
CA ILE A 213 -3.74 -4.98 13.12
C ILE A 213 -3.04 -4.89 11.76
N SER A 214 -3.73 -4.40 10.72
CA SER A 214 -3.17 -4.12 9.39
C SER A 214 -2.52 -2.73 9.27
N PHE A 215 -2.68 -1.86 10.27
CA PHE A 215 -2.11 -0.52 10.31
C PHE A 215 -0.70 -0.54 10.87
N ILE A 216 0.25 -1.05 10.10
CA ILE A 216 1.65 -1.08 10.49
C ILE A 216 2.33 0.17 9.91
N PRO A 217 2.93 1.07 10.74
CA PRO A 217 3.72 2.20 10.23
C PRO A 217 4.87 1.72 9.33
N ASN A 218 5.23 2.50 8.32
CA ASN A 218 6.20 2.16 7.26
C ASN A 218 7.63 1.80 7.73
N GLN A 219 7.93 1.86 9.03
CA GLN A 219 9.22 1.48 9.57
C GLN A 219 9.14 0.08 10.18
N ASP A 220 10.00 -0.84 9.72
CA ASP A 220 10.11 -2.23 10.22
C ASP A 220 8.85 -3.13 10.03
N ILE A 221 8.22 -3.08 8.86
CA ILE A 221 7.00 -3.85 8.54
C ILE A 221 7.16 -5.34 8.90
N GLU A 222 8.27 -5.97 8.54
CA GLU A 222 8.49 -7.40 8.81
C GLU A 222 8.63 -7.73 10.30
N LYS A 223 9.32 -6.89 11.07
CA LYS A 223 9.41 -7.07 12.54
C LYS A 223 8.05 -6.90 13.21
N GLN A 224 7.24 -5.95 12.72
CA GLN A 224 5.92 -5.73 13.29
C GLN A 224 4.94 -6.81 12.91
N LYS A 225 5.01 -7.35 11.68
CA LYS A 225 4.26 -8.54 11.26
C LYS A 225 4.61 -9.74 12.15
N ALA A 226 5.90 -10.01 12.35
CA ALA A 226 6.37 -11.08 13.21
C ALA A 226 5.86 -10.92 14.65
N LYS A 227 5.91 -9.70 15.20
CA LYS A 227 5.37 -9.36 16.52
C LYS A 227 3.85 -9.58 16.61
N ALA A 228 3.09 -9.17 15.59
CA ALA A 228 1.65 -9.39 15.54
C ALA A 228 1.29 -10.88 15.50
N ILE A 229 2.03 -11.66 14.70
CA ILE A 229 1.87 -13.12 14.64
C ILE A 229 2.13 -13.73 16.03
N ASP A 230 3.25 -13.38 16.66
CA ASP A 230 3.64 -13.92 17.96
C ASP A 230 2.61 -13.57 19.06
N MET A 231 2.08 -12.35 19.05
CA MET A 231 1.01 -11.94 19.98
C MET A 231 -0.26 -12.78 19.79
N ILE A 232 -0.69 -12.97 18.55
CA ILE A 232 -1.92 -13.73 18.23
C ILE A 232 -1.73 -15.22 18.56
N ASP A 233 -0.63 -15.81 18.13
CA ASP A 233 -0.35 -17.24 18.36
C ASP A 233 -0.18 -17.52 19.85
N THR A 234 0.44 -16.62 20.62
CA THR A 234 0.54 -16.69 22.08
C THR A 234 -0.85 -16.63 22.74
N ALA A 235 -1.71 -15.70 22.30
CA ALA A 235 -3.08 -15.62 22.82
C ALA A 235 -3.88 -16.87 22.51
N ILE A 236 -3.86 -17.37 21.27
CA ILE A 236 -4.55 -18.61 20.83
C ILE A 236 -4.03 -19.80 21.63
N GLY A 237 -2.71 -19.91 21.81
CA GLY A 237 -2.10 -20.99 22.62
C GLY A 237 -2.63 -20.99 24.05
N GLY A 238 -2.68 -19.81 24.69
CA GLY A 238 -3.25 -19.65 26.04
C GLY A 238 -4.73 -20.01 26.13
N MET A 239 -5.52 -19.59 25.12
CA MET A 239 -6.96 -19.88 25.03
C MET A 239 -7.21 -21.38 24.86
N LYS A 240 -6.50 -22.04 23.96
CA LYS A 240 -6.66 -23.48 23.69
C LYS A 240 -6.23 -24.34 24.88
N THR A 241 -5.10 -24.06 25.47
CA THR A 241 -4.54 -24.90 26.55
C THR A 241 -5.31 -24.81 27.85
N ARG A 242 -5.93 -23.66 28.15
CA ARG A 242 -6.61 -23.43 29.43
C ARG A 242 -8.12 -23.73 29.41
N PHE A 243 -8.77 -23.51 28.25
CA PHE A 243 -10.24 -23.55 28.18
C PHE A 243 -10.80 -24.69 27.29
N THR A 244 -9.93 -25.45 26.60
CA THR A 244 -10.44 -26.60 25.83
C THR A 244 -10.78 -27.75 26.76
N ASN A 245 -12.06 -28.13 26.80
CA ASN A 245 -12.56 -29.26 27.55
C ASN A 245 -13.41 -30.13 26.64
N LYS A 246 -13.09 -31.43 26.52
CA LYS A 246 -13.79 -32.41 25.67
C LYS A 246 -14.04 -31.90 24.24
N GLY A 247 -13.02 -31.27 23.63
CA GLY A 247 -13.09 -30.70 22.27
C GLY A 247 -13.87 -29.40 22.12
N LYS A 248 -14.49 -28.86 23.19
CA LYS A 248 -15.19 -27.55 23.18
C LYS A 248 -14.30 -26.49 23.79
N ASN A 249 -14.30 -25.33 23.17
CA ASN A 249 -13.60 -24.16 23.66
C ASN A 249 -14.55 -22.94 23.61
N PRO A 250 -14.91 -22.35 24.75
CA PRO A 250 -15.87 -21.25 24.81
C PRO A 250 -15.25 -19.84 24.55
N THR A 251 -13.95 -19.79 24.26
CA THR A 251 -13.22 -18.53 24.08
C THR A 251 -13.42 -17.95 22.69
N LEU A 252 -13.25 -16.63 22.56
CA LEU A 252 -13.33 -15.92 21.29
C LEU A 252 -12.16 -14.94 21.13
N LEU A 253 -11.44 -15.06 20.04
CA LEU A 253 -10.48 -14.09 19.58
C LEU A 253 -11.09 -13.32 18.40
N VAL A 254 -11.03 -11.98 18.44
CA VAL A 254 -11.49 -11.11 17.36
C VAL A 254 -10.31 -10.29 16.83
N LEU A 255 -10.10 -10.38 15.53
CA LEU A 255 -9.17 -9.53 14.79
C LEU A 255 -10.00 -8.53 13.97
N ALA A 256 -9.78 -7.24 14.18
CA ALA A 256 -10.45 -6.21 13.38
C ALA A 256 -9.45 -5.31 12.67
N SER A 257 -9.69 -5.05 11.40
CA SER A 257 -8.97 -4.02 10.63
C SER A 257 -9.72 -3.69 9.34
N SER A 258 -9.55 -2.49 8.86
CA SER A 258 -10.00 -2.11 7.54
C SER A 258 -9.06 -2.64 6.47
N LYS A 259 -9.57 -2.82 5.24
CA LYS A 259 -8.78 -3.24 4.08
C LYS A 259 -7.70 -2.20 3.74
N ARG A 260 -6.58 -2.70 3.28
CA ARG A 260 -5.43 -1.92 2.82
C ARG A 260 -4.85 -2.59 1.57
N SER A 261 -3.67 -3.14 1.70
CA SER A 261 -2.99 -3.89 0.65
C SER A 261 -3.37 -5.38 0.72
N ASP A 262 -3.37 -6.05 -0.43
CA ASP A 262 -3.50 -7.49 -0.56
C ASP A 262 -2.39 -8.29 0.15
N LYS A 263 -1.24 -7.63 0.42
CA LYS A 263 -0.10 -8.14 1.21
C LYS A 263 -0.18 -7.78 2.69
N SER A 264 -1.27 -7.11 3.13
CA SER A 264 -1.42 -6.76 4.55
C SER A 264 -1.45 -8.02 5.43
N PHE A 265 -0.98 -7.87 6.68
CA PHE A 265 -0.94 -8.99 7.62
C PHE A 265 -2.29 -9.72 7.72
N LEU A 266 -3.38 -8.98 7.86
CA LEU A 266 -4.71 -9.57 8.04
C LEU A 266 -5.17 -10.39 6.83
N GLU A 267 -4.90 -9.91 5.60
CA GLU A 267 -5.23 -10.65 4.37
C GLU A 267 -4.52 -12.01 4.30
N VAL A 268 -3.22 -12.02 4.59
CA VAL A 268 -2.41 -13.25 4.60
C VAL A 268 -2.84 -14.18 5.72
N HIS A 269 -3.07 -13.63 6.92
CA HIS A 269 -3.51 -14.40 8.08
C HIS A 269 -4.91 -15.01 7.87
N MET A 270 -5.84 -14.22 7.31
CA MET A 270 -7.20 -14.67 6.99
C MET A 270 -7.19 -15.85 6.02
N LYS A 271 -6.42 -15.78 4.93
CA LYS A 271 -6.28 -16.86 3.96
C LYS A 271 -5.71 -18.13 4.61
N LYS A 272 -4.68 -17.98 5.46
CA LYS A 272 -4.07 -19.09 6.20
C LYS A 272 -5.08 -19.74 7.15
N LYS A 273 -5.82 -18.95 7.93
CA LYS A 273 -6.79 -19.46 8.91
C LYS A 273 -7.96 -20.18 8.25
N LEU A 274 -8.49 -19.66 7.15
CA LEU A 274 -9.52 -20.34 6.36
C LEU A 274 -9.06 -21.73 5.86
N ALA A 275 -7.81 -21.83 5.43
CA ALA A 275 -7.25 -23.07 4.92
C ALA A 275 -7.01 -24.12 6.03
N THR A 276 -6.72 -23.69 7.28
CA THR A 276 -6.32 -24.60 8.37
C THR A 276 -7.38 -24.81 9.44
N GLU A 277 -8.23 -23.83 9.72
CA GLU A 277 -9.21 -23.81 10.81
C GLU A 277 -10.57 -23.23 10.37
N GLY A 278 -11.02 -23.53 9.13
CA GLY A 278 -12.21 -22.91 8.52
C GLY A 278 -13.48 -23.06 9.35
N GLU A 279 -13.73 -24.21 9.95
CA GLU A 279 -14.92 -24.49 10.78
C GLU A 279 -14.97 -23.65 12.06
N ASN A 280 -13.81 -23.28 12.61
CA ASN A 280 -13.67 -22.47 13.83
C ASN A 280 -13.42 -20.99 13.57
N THR A 281 -13.54 -20.55 12.31
CA THR A 281 -13.24 -19.16 11.90
C THR A 281 -14.46 -18.57 11.20
N TYR A 282 -14.91 -17.41 11.69
CA TYR A 282 -15.97 -16.64 11.06
C TYR A 282 -15.41 -15.30 10.53
N ILE A 283 -15.64 -15.01 9.26
CA ILE A 283 -15.11 -13.83 8.59
C ILE A 283 -16.26 -12.92 8.18
N VAL A 284 -16.15 -11.63 8.56
CA VAL A 284 -16.96 -10.55 8.04
C VAL A 284 -16.06 -9.69 7.15
N ASP A 285 -16.29 -9.75 5.85
CA ASP A 285 -15.53 -9.03 4.82
C ASP A 285 -16.52 -8.39 3.84
N GLU A 286 -16.98 -7.18 4.16
CA GLU A 286 -18.12 -6.57 3.50
C GLU A 286 -17.84 -5.14 3.05
N PRO A 287 -18.45 -4.71 1.92
CA PRO A 287 -18.54 -3.31 1.58
C PRO A 287 -19.49 -2.56 2.54
N VAL A 288 -19.34 -1.25 2.61
CA VAL A 288 -20.12 -0.42 3.54
C VAL A 288 -21.63 -0.52 3.30
N TRP A 289 -22.05 -0.64 2.04
CA TRP A 289 -23.48 -0.72 1.64
C TRP A 289 -24.16 -2.07 1.88
N ASN A 290 -23.40 -3.11 2.24
CA ASN A 290 -23.98 -4.39 2.68
C ASN A 290 -24.27 -4.41 4.19
N ILE A 291 -23.61 -3.55 4.95
CA ILE A 291 -23.78 -3.47 6.41
C ILE A 291 -24.75 -2.36 6.79
N ARG A 292 -24.61 -1.18 6.17
CA ARG A 292 -25.51 -0.05 6.44
C ARG A 292 -26.88 -0.28 5.82
N PRO A 293 -27.95 0.23 6.45
CA PRO A 293 -29.31 0.08 5.93
C PRO A 293 -29.45 0.67 4.52
N SER A 294 -30.18 -0.03 3.65
CA SER A 294 -30.49 0.44 2.30
C SER A 294 -31.19 1.81 2.27
N SER A 295 -31.89 2.18 3.35
CA SER A 295 -32.53 3.47 3.53
C SER A 295 -31.57 4.66 3.62
N GLU A 296 -30.28 4.41 3.80
CA GLU A 296 -29.24 5.46 3.78
C GLU A 296 -28.78 5.82 2.35
N TYR A 297 -29.25 5.10 1.32
CA TYR A 297 -28.89 5.27 -0.08
C TYR A 297 -30.07 5.61 -0.95
N SER A 298 -29.85 6.36 -2.04
CA SER A 298 -30.87 6.73 -3.02
C SER A 298 -31.36 5.56 -3.88
N GLY A 299 -30.66 4.42 -3.83
CA GLY A 299 -30.90 3.26 -4.67
C GLY A 299 -30.24 3.34 -6.06
N LYS A 300 -29.72 4.51 -6.47
CA LYS A 300 -28.96 4.65 -7.72
C LYS A 300 -27.55 4.11 -7.54
N ARG A 301 -27.03 3.49 -8.63
CA ARG A 301 -25.70 2.86 -8.60
C ARG A 301 -24.92 3.19 -9.88
N PHE A 302 -23.61 3.16 -9.79
CA PHE A 302 -22.69 3.22 -10.91
C PHE A 302 -21.76 1.99 -10.88
N ASN A 303 -21.07 1.72 -11.98
CA ASN A 303 -20.21 0.57 -12.10
C ASN A 303 -18.73 0.98 -12.03
N VAL A 304 -17.94 0.15 -11.40
CA VAL A 304 -16.49 0.28 -11.29
C VAL A 304 -15.87 -0.99 -11.83
N ALA A 305 -14.96 -0.86 -12.77
CA ALA A 305 -14.10 -1.93 -13.26
C ALA A 305 -12.91 -2.05 -12.30
N GLN A 306 -12.97 -3.03 -11.40
CA GLN A 306 -11.87 -3.33 -10.48
C GLN A 306 -10.74 -3.97 -11.27
N GLY A 307 -9.59 -3.33 -11.26
CA GLY A 307 -8.35 -3.85 -11.84
C GLY A 307 -7.70 -4.93 -10.99
N ASN A 308 -6.53 -5.31 -11.43
CA ASN A 308 -5.69 -6.30 -10.76
C ASN A 308 -4.21 -5.88 -10.88
N LYS A 309 -3.29 -6.79 -10.64
CA LYS A 309 -1.84 -6.57 -10.75
C LYS A 309 -1.40 -5.96 -12.11
N PHE A 310 -2.15 -6.20 -13.18
CA PHE A 310 -1.84 -5.78 -14.55
C PHE A 310 -2.79 -4.73 -15.12
N LEU A 311 -3.96 -4.58 -14.52
CA LEU A 311 -5.04 -3.71 -14.99
C LEU A 311 -5.33 -2.63 -13.94
N VAL A 312 -5.39 -1.39 -14.38
CA VAL A 312 -5.75 -0.24 -13.52
C VAL A 312 -7.27 -0.25 -13.29
N SER A 313 -7.70 0.03 -12.07
CA SER A 313 -9.12 0.17 -11.77
C SER A 313 -9.67 1.45 -12.39
N GLU A 314 -10.91 1.40 -12.93
CA GLU A 314 -11.54 2.53 -13.62
C GLU A 314 -13.02 2.65 -13.26
N VAL A 315 -13.52 3.88 -13.20
CA VAL A 315 -14.96 4.14 -13.12
C VAL A 315 -15.55 4.00 -14.52
N ILE A 316 -16.54 3.11 -14.68
CA ILE A 316 -17.18 2.90 -15.98
C ILE A 316 -18.12 4.07 -16.25
N PRO A 317 -18.05 4.70 -17.44
CA PRO A 317 -18.95 5.80 -17.81
C PRO A 317 -20.43 5.39 -17.74
N ASP A 318 -21.29 6.30 -17.28
CA ASP A 318 -22.73 6.01 -17.08
C ASP A 318 -23.49 5.66 -18.37
N ASN A 319 -22.97 6.06 -19.53
CA ASN A 319 -23.53 5.74 -20.85
C ASN A 319 -23.10 4.36 -21.37
N GLU A 320 -22.18 3.68 -20.70
CA GLU A 320 -21.72 2.35 -21.09
C GLU A 320 -22.59 1.27 -20.47
N THR A 321 -23.44 0.65 -21.29
CA THR A 321 -24.39 -0.39 -20.85
C THR A 321 -23.87 -1.80 -21.07
N ASP A 322 -22.93 -1.99 -22.01
CA ASP A 322 -22.31 -3.28 -22.25
C ASP A 322 -21.05 -3.44 -21.42
N LEU A 323 -21.12 -4.27 -20.40
CA LEU A 323 -20.00 -4.54 -19.48
C LEU A 323 -19.12 -5.70 -19.94
N LYS A 324 -19.53 -6.41 -21.00
CA LYS A 324 -18.81 -7.59 -21.49
C LYS A 324 -17.37 -7.29 -21.93
N PRO A 325 -17.08 -6.18 -22.64
CA PRO A 325 -15.71 -5.85 -23.02
C PRO A 325 -14.76 -5.67 -21.83
N TRP A 326 -15.25 -5.20 -20.69
CA TRP A 326 -14.48 -5.06 -19.45
C TRP A 326 -14.19 -6.43 -18.81
N ILE A 327 -15.21 -7.29 -18.76
CA ILE A 327 -15.07 -8.64 -18.22
C ILE A 327 -14.11 -9.47 -19.05
N ASP A 328 -14.21 -9.40 -20.40
CA ASP A 328 -13.35 -10.11 -21.32
C ASP A 328 -11.87 -9.66 -21.24
N LYS A 329 -11.61 -8.42 -20.82
CA LYS A 329 -10.27 -7.91 -20.50
C LYS A 329 -9.76 -8.36 -19.13
N GLY A 330 -10.57 -9.01 -18.32
CA GLY A 330 -10.19 -9.52 -16.99
C GLY A 330 -10.51 -8.60 -15.81
N TYR A 331 -11.35 -7.57 -16.00
CA TYR A 331 -11.84 -6.76 -14.90
C TYR A 331 -12.96 -7.47 -14.13
N ARG A 332 -13.00 -7.22 -12.83
CA ARG A 332 -14.15 -7.55 -12.00
C ARG A 332 -15.05 -6.32 -11.87
N ILE A 333 -16.31 -6.44 -12.26
CA ILE A 333 -17.25 -5.33 -12.16
C ILE A 333 -17.91 -5.31 -10.78
N ILE A 334 -17.87 -4.15 -10.13
CA ILE A 334 -18.57 -3.90 -8.87
C ILE A 334 -19.57 -2.76 -9.06
N SER A 335 -20.75 -2.96 -8.49
CA SER A 335 -21.80 -1.96 -8.50
C SER A 335 -21.79 -1.21 -7.17
N VAL A 336 -21.66 0.12 -7.22
CA VAL A 336 -21.44 1.01 -6.08
C VAL A 336 -22.56 2.03 -5.97
N PRO A 337 -23.06 2.37 -4.75
CA PRO A 337 -24.02 3.45 -4.58
C PRO A 337 -23.46 4.79 -5.05
N VAL A 338 -24.31 5.59 -5.73
CA VAL A 338 -23.90 6.86 -6.34
C VAL A 338 -23.39 7.88 -5.32
N GLU A 339 -23.75 7.73 -4.06
CA GLU A 339 -23.30 8.55 -2.94
C GLU A 339 -21.79 8.53 -2.75
N TYR A 340 -21.10 7.50 -3.26
CA TYR A 340 -19.64 7.38 -3.20
C TYR A 340 -18.93 7.74 -4.52
N LYS A 341 -19.68 8.15 -5.58
CA LYS A 341 -19.13 8.36 -6.92
C LYS A 341 -17.96 9.34 -6.92
N ALA A 342 -18.09 10.48 -6.27
CA ALA A 342 -17.04 11.49 -6.18
C ALA A 342 -15.74 10.94 -5.55
N ASN A 343 -15.85 10.08 -4.53
CA ASN A 343 -14.68 9.47 -3.90
C ASN A 343 -13.94 8.50 -4.84
N PHE A 344 -14.70 7.75 -5.66
CA PHE A 344 -14.11 6.86 -6.67
C PHE A 344 -13.49 7.62 -7.84
N GLU A 345 -14.02 8.78 -8.21
CA GLU A 345 -13.46 9.65 -9.24
C GLU A 345 -12.20 10.39 -8.75
N GLU A 346 -12.10 10.69 -7.44
CA GLU A 346 -10.95 11.35 -6.83
C GLU A 346 -9.76 10.39 -6.63
N ASP A 347 -10.01 9.24 -5.99
CA ASP A 347 -8.99 8.21 -5.69
C ASP A 347 -9.65 6.83 -5.65
N ILE A 348 -9.65 6.15 -6.79
CA ILE A 348 -10.35 4.88 -6.96
C ILE A 348 -9.78 3.76 -6.06
N ASP A 349 -8.46 3.69 -5.89
CA ASP A 349 -7.81 2.65 -5.10
C ASP A 349 -8.12 2.80 -3.62
N ARG A 350 -8.08 4.04 -3.14
CA ARG A 350 -8.47 4.35 -1.78
C ARG A 350 -9.96 4.10 -1.55
N ALA A 351 -10.81 4.48 -2.51
CA ALA A 351 -12.25 4.28 -2.43
C ALA A 351 -12.64 2.79 -2.45
N LEU A 352 -11.94 1.96 -3.23
CA LEU A 352 -12.07 0.50 -3.21
C LEU A 352 -11.79 -0.06 -1.81
N CYS A 353 -10.73 0.39 -1.15
CA CYS A 353 -10.41 -0.06 0.21
C CYS A 353 -11.40 0.48 1.25
N ASP A 354 -11.65 1.79 1.23
CA ASP A 354 -12.40 2.47 2.28
C ASP A 354 -13.92 2.17 2.22
N PHE A 355 -14.50 2.01 1.02
CA PHE A 355 -15.95 1.83 0.85
C PHE A 355 -16.35 0.46 0.31
N ALA A 356 -15.61 -0.09 -0.65
CA ALA A 356 -15.93 -1.41 -1.20
C ALA A 356 -15.34 -2.56 -0.37
N GLY A 357 -14.43 -2.28 0.57
CA GLY A 357 -13.79 -3.32 1.35
C GLY A 357 -12.90 -4.24 0.51
N ILE A 358 -12.31 -3.73 -0.54
CA ILE A 358 -11.47 -4.48 -1.48
C ILE A 358 -10.03 -4.02 -1.30
N SER A 359 -9.11 -4.95 -1.05
CA SER A 359 -7.69 -4.65 -0.98
C SER A 359 -7.18 -4.22 -2.35
N SER A 360 -6.40 -3.14 -2.40
CA SER A 360 -5.73 -2.72 -3.63
C SER A 360 -4.23 -3.05 -3.57
N SER A 361 -3.74 -3.66 -4.64
CA SER A 361 -2.29 -3.83 -4.84
C SER A 361 -1.61 -2.49 -5.13
N ASP A 362 -2.35 -1.49 -5.64
CA ASP A 362 -1.81 -0.18 -6.02
C ASP A 362 -1.48 0.73 -4.83
N LEU A 363 -2.09 0.52 -3.67
CA LEU A 363 -1.77 1.31 -2.47
C LEU A 363 -0.35 1.10 -1.93
N THR A 364 0.33 0.02 -2.30
CA THR A 364 1.74 -0.25 -1.95
C THR A 364 2.69 0.10 -3.06
N LYS A 365 2.19 0.35 -4.27
CA LYS A 365 3.01 0.72 -5.41
C LYS A 365 3.61 2.10 -5.23
N TYR A 366 4.85 2.24 -5.63
CA TYR A 366 5.54 3.51 -5.60
C TYR A 366 4.98 4.50 -6.63
N ILE A 367 4.58 3.99 -7.81
CA ILE A 367 3.93 4.75 -8.89
C ILE A 367 2.54 4.16 -9.10
N SER A 368 1.50 4.99 -9.04
CA SER A 368 0.11 4.59 -9.32
C SER A 368 -0.08 4.29 -10.80
N GLY A 369 -0.81 3.21 -11.10
CA GLY A 369 -1.16 2.85 -12.47
C GLY A 369 -1.99 3.92 -13.17
N ALA A 370 -2.92 4.55 -12.46
CA ALA A 370 -3.74 5.64 -12.98
C ALA A 370 -2.86 6.83 -13.43
N ARG A 371 -1.85 7.23 -12.63
CA ARG A 371 -0.93 8.31 -12.98
C ARG A 371 0.01 7.93 -14.12
N LEU A 372 0.49 6.69 -14.14
CA LEU A 372 1.33 6.22 -15.25
C LEU A 372 0.56 6.23 -16.58
N SER A 373 -0.73 5.89 -16.57
CA SER A 373 -1.56 5.89 -17.78
C SER A 373 -1.75 7.29 -18.40
N THR A 374 -1.75 8.37 -17.60
CA THR A 374 -1.92 9.74 -18.13
C THR A 374 -0.72 10.22 -18.95
N VAL A 375 0.47 9.68 -18.72
CA VAL A 375 1.70 10.06 -19.42
C VAL A 375 2.06 9.11 -20.57
N LYS A 376 1.41 7.95 -20.65
CA LYS A 376 1.58 7.00 -21.76
C LYS A 376 0.80 7.48 -22.99
N THR A 377 1.41 7.40 -24.15
CA THR A 377 0.77 7.83 -25.39
C THR A 377 1.23 7.00 -26.59
N ASN A 378 0.29 6.63 -27.44
CA ASN A 378 0.56 5.87 -28.68
C ASN A 378 1.30 6.71 -29.74
N THR A 379 1.42 8.04 -29.54
CA THR A 379 2.17 8.91 -30.46
C THR A 379 3.67 8.86 -30.24
N VAL A 380 4.11 8.32 -29.10
CA VAL A 380 5.53 8.09 -28.79
C VAL A 380 5.82 6.60 -28.95
N GLN A 381 6.88 6.27 -29.66
CA GLN A 381 7.30 4.89 -29.88
C GLN A 381 8.72 4.68 -29.35
N ASN A 382 8.98 3.49 -28.82
CA ASN A 382 10.33 3.07 -28.47
C ASN A 382 11.18 2.93 -29.74
N LEU A 383 12.36 3.54 -29.77
CA LEU A 383 13.33 3.38 -30.86
C LEU A 383 13.72 1.94 -31.07
N PHE A 384 13.82 1.15 -29.99
CA PHE A 384 14.03 -0.28 -30.09
C PHE A 384 12.75 -1.00 -30.53
N THR A 385 12.91 -1.98 -31.39
CA THR A 385 11.81 -2.82 -31.91
C THR A 385 11.37 -3.89 -30.92
N LYS A 386 12.19 -4.12 -29.86
CA LYS A 386 11.97 -5.11 -28.80
C LYS A 386 12.36 -4.50 -27.44
N ASP A 387 11.62 -4.83 -26.41
CA ASP A 387 11.94 -4.40 -25.03
C ASP A 387 13.14 -5.15 -24.45
N VAL A 388 13.41 -6.37 -24.93
CA VAL A 388 14.60 -7.16 -24.55
C VAL A 388 15.31 -7.66 -25.81
N ILE A 389 16.63 -7.46 -25.84
CA ILE A 389 17.52 -7.97 -26.89
C ILE A 389 18.56 -8.91 -26.27
N GLU A 390 18.97 -9.92 -27.05
CA GLU A 390 20.01 -10.85 -26.63
C GLU A 390 21.28 -10.59 -27.44
N VAL A 391 22.31 -10.04 -26.77
CA VAL A 391 23.58 -9.66 -27.39
C VAL A 391 24.72 -9.91 -26.41
N GLY A 392 25.69 -10.73 -26.82
CA GLY A 392 26.81 -11.14 -25.98
C GLY A 392 28.16 -10.54 -26.41
N ASN A 393 29.20 -11.01 -25.75
CA ASN A 393 30.61 -10.65 -26.01
C ASN A 393 31.39 -11.73 -26.78
N GLY A 394 30.69 -12.69 -27.39
CA GLY A 394 31.35 -13.76 -28.18
C GLY A 394 32.16 -13.21 -29.35
N LEU A 395 33.29 -13.82 -29.65
CA LEU A 395 34.16 -13.39 -30.77
C LEU A 395 33.44 -13.45 -32.12
N ASP A 396 32.50 -14.37 -32.31
CA ASP A 396 31.71 -14.54 -33.51
C ASP A 396 30.39 -13.73 -33.50
N ASP A 397 30.07 -13.05 -32.39
CA ASP A 397 28.84 -12.25 -32.25
C ASP A 397 29.05 -10.83 -32.78
N THR A 398 28.73 -10.63 -34.05
CA THR A 398 28.79 -9.33 -34.76
C THR A 398 27.58 -8.46 -34.50
N THR A 399 26.53 -8.97 -33.84
CA THR A 399 25.26 -8.26 -33.55
C THR A 399 25.51 -7.04 -32.65
N GLN A 400 24.96 -5.93 -33.06
CA GLN A 400 25.04 -4.67 -32.34
C GLN A 400 23.65 -4.27 -31.77
N TYR A 401 23.62 -3.41 -30.76
CA TYR A 401 22.34 -2.93 -30.19
C TYR A 401 21.51 -2.15 -31.20
N TYR A 402 22.19 -1.37 -32.07
CA TYR A 402 21.53 -0.57 -33.11
C TYR A 402 20.93 -1.40 -34.23
N ASP A 403 21.22 -2.69 -34.36
CA ASP A 403 20.56 -3.59 -35.33
C ASP A 403 19.07 -3.83 -34.98
N PHE A 404 18.70 -3.53 -33.74
CA PHE A 404 17.32 -3.60 -33.23
C PHE A 404 16.61 -2.24 -33.22
N ILE A 405 17.20 -1.18 -33.79
CA ILE A 405 16.66 0.19 -33.82
C ILE A 405 15.97 0.45 -35.17
N ASP A 406 14.77 1.05 -35.06
CA ASP A 406 14.08 1.61 -36.21
C ASP A 406 13.97 3.15 -36.05
N ILE A 407 14.80 3.88 -36.79
CA ILE A 407 14.88 5.34 -36.75
C ILE A 407 13.57 6.00 -37.26
N ASN A 408 12.77 5.29 -38.05
CA ASN A 408 11.53 5.83 -38.61
C ASN A 408 10.41 5.93 -37.56
N ARG A 409 10.61 5.36 -36.37
CA ARG A 409 9.66 5.45 -35.26
C ARG A 409 9.64 6.80 -34.54
N ILE A 410 10.55 7.70 -34.87
CA ILE A 410 10.63 9.02 -34.23
C ILE A 410 10.45 10.15 -35.23
N ASP A 411 9.90 11.27 -34.77
CA ASP A 411 9.95 12.54 -35.51
C ASP A 411 11.42 12.94 -35.71
N PRO A 412 11.90 13.15 -36.94
CA PRO A 412 13.26 13.60 -37.21
C PRO A 412 13.69 14.86 -36.42
N LYS A 413 12.74 15.74 -36.07
CA LYS A 413 12.99 16.92 -35.27
C LYS A 413 13.49 16.59 -33.84
N LEU A 414 13.16 15.43 -33.32
CA LEU A 414 13.63 14.99 -31.99
C LEU A 414 15.12 14.69 -31.95
N LYS A 415 15.76 14.39 -33.08
CA LYS A 415 17.21 14.16 -33.12
C LYS A 415 18.02 15.37 -32.68
N SER A 416 17.55 16.59 -32.99
CA SER A 416 18.21 17.84 -32.55
C SER A 416 17.97 18.17 -31.09
N LYS A 417 16.94 17.62 -30.47
CA LYS A 417 16.64 17.85 -29.04
C LYS A 417 17.68 17.20 -28.12
N PRO A 418 17.97 17.81 -26.97
CA PRO A 418 18.90 17.26 -26.00
C PRO A 418 18.51 15.87 -25.56
N LEU A 419 19.39 14.90 -25.77
CA LEU A 419 19.21 13.50 -25.39
C LEU A 419 20.14 13.15 -24.22
N TYR A 420 19.58 12.60 -23.18
CA TYR A 420 20.28 12.02 -22.04
C TYR A 420 20.12 10.50 -22.03
N VAL A 421 21.21 9.80 -21.80
CA VAL A 421 21.23 8.33 -21.82
C VAL A 421 21.80 7.82 -20.51
N HIS A 422 21.16 6.80 -19.96
CA HIS A 422 21.65 6.07 -18.77
C HIS A 422 21.79 4.59 -19.07
N LEU A 423 22.87 4.02 -18.49
CA LEU A 423 23.19 2.58 -18.58
C LEU A 423 23.22 2.04 -17.16
N ASP A 424 22.27 1.21 -16.84
CA ASP A 424 22.27 0.40 -15.62
C ASP A 424 22.91 -0.96 -15.95
N MET A 425 24.16 -1.12 -15.52
CA MET A 425 25.04 -2.19 -15.99
C MET A 425 24.96 -3.44 -15.12
N SER A 426 24.62 -4.57 -15.73
CA SER A 426 24.82 -5.90 -15.15
C SER A 426 25.87 -6.71 -15.91
N VAL A 427 26.71 -7.45 -15.20
CA VAL A 427 27.78 -8.28 -15.83
C VAL A 427 27.28 -9.67 -16.17
N SER A 428 26.51 -10.28 -15.27
CA SER A 428 26.05 -11.67 -15.43
C SER A 428 24.80 -11.94 -14.60
N GLY A 429 23.87 -12.67 -15.20
CA GLY A 429 22.63 -13.12 -14.53
C GLY A 429 21.43 -12.21 -14.76
N ASP A 430 21.60 -10.89 -14.59
CA ASP A 430 20.57 -9.88 -14.85
C ASP A 430 20.79 -9.18 -16.18
N ARG A 431 19.79 -8.41 -16.62
CA ARG A 431 19.86 -7.60 -17.84
C ARG A 431 20.62 -6.29 -17.56
N THR A 432 21.29 -5.76 -18.58
CA THR A 432 21.73 -4.35 -18.58
C THR A 432 20.57 -3.50 -19.08
N GLY A 433 20.10 -2.54 -18.26
CA GLY A 433 19.08 -1.58 -18.64
C GLY A 433 19.69 -0.38 -19.37
N ILE A 434 19.14 -0.01 -20.52
CA ILE A 434 19.55 1.18 -21.25
C ILE A 434 18.33 2.06 -21.48
N GLY A 435 18.34 3.26 -20.93
CA GLY A 435 17.27 4.25 -21.09
C GLY A 435 17.74 5.54 -21.72
N GLY A 436 16.86 6.19 -22.47
CA GLY A 436 17.11 7.49 -23.08
C GLY A 436 15.90 8.39 -22.97
N VAL A 437 16.14 9.68 -22.65
CA VAL A 437 15.11 10.69 -22.48
C VAL A 437 15.53 11.98 -23.20
N TRP A 438 14.61 12.55 -23.99
CA TRP A 438 14.75 13.89 -24.55
C TRP A 438 14.18 14.97 -23.64
N ILE A 439 14.81 16.12 -23.60
CA ILE A 439 14.17 17.37 -23.18
C ILE A 439 13.49 17.95 -24.42
N ILE A 440 12.16 18.06 -24.42
CA ILE A 440 11.39 18.52 -25.57
C ILE A 440 10.87 19.96 -25.42
N GLY A 441 10.94 20.54 -24.24
CA GLY A 441 10.50 21.90 -23.94
C GLY A 441 10.34 22.14 -22.44
N THR A 442 9.50 23.11 -22.11
CA THR A 442 9.08 23.41 -20.73
C THR A 442 7.56 23.34 -20.61
N LYS A 443 7.06 23.07 -19.42
CA LYS A 443 5.64 23.05 -19.09
C LYS A 443 5.44 23.76 -17.75
N PRO A 444 4.41 24.63 -17.59
CA PRO A 444 4.10 25.20 -16.30
C PRO A 444 3.75 24.07 -15.32
N PRO A 445 4.16 24.15 -14.04
CA PRO A 445 3.78 23.17 -13.02
C PRO A 445 2.27 23.20 -12.82
N GLN A 446 1.68 22.03 -12.55
CA GLN A 446 0.28 21.95 -12.12
C GLN A 446 0.21 22.42 -10.66
N GLY A 447 -0.35 23.61 -10.40
CA GLY A 447 -0.54 24.19 -9.07
C GLY A 447 -0.59 25.71 -9.06
N ASP A 448 -0.88 26.31 -7.91
CA ASP A 448 -1.17 27.74 -7.71
C ASP A 448 0.03 28.69 -7.87
N ASN A 449 1.20 28.21 -8.28
CA ASN A 449 2.39 29.05 -8.44
C ASN A 449 2.92 29.01 -9.89
N PRO A 450 2.49 29.93 -10.78
CA PRO A 450 2.84 29.90 -12.20
C PRO A 450 4.28 30.44 -12.52
N SER A 451 5.14 30.65 -11.53
CA SER A 451 6.36 31.43 -11.72
C SER A 451 7.61 30.66 -12.14
N ALA A 452 7.55 29.36 -12.38
CA ALA A 452 8.70 28.60 -12.90
C ALA A 452 8.25 27.55 -13.90
N ASN A 453 8.56 27.73 -15.17
CA ASN A 453 8.43 26.65 -16.17
C ASN A 453 9.41 25.53 -15.83
N GLU A 454 8.89 24.31 -15.70
CA GLU A 454 9.69 23.11 -15.46
C GLU A 454 9.92 22.33 -16.74
N LEU A 455 11.02 21.59 -16.82
CA LEU A 455 11.38 20.82 -18.00
C LEU A 455 10.33 19.76 -18.35
N PHE A 456 10.03 19.68 -19.66
CA PHE A 456 9.12 18.72 -20.24
C PHE A 456 9.89 17.68 -21.05
N TYR A 457 9.64 16.41 -20.77
CA TYR A 457 10.43 15.30 -21.27
C TYR A 457 9.64 14.40 -22.22
N GLN A 458 10.38 13.60 -22.99
CA GLN A 458 9.84 12.48 -23.74
C GLN A 458 10.82 11.31 -23.69
N THR A 459 10.32 10.10 -23.44
CA THR A 459 11.15 8.90 -23.51
C THR A 459 11.59 8.65 -24.97
N ALA A 460 12.87 8.38 -25.14
CA ALA A 460 13.47 8.08 -26.43
C ALA A 460 13.46 6.56 -26.70
N PHE A 461 13.99 5.83 -25.75
CA PHE A 461 14.08 4.39 -25.78
C PHE A 461 14.27 3.82 -24.37
N ALA A 462 13.86 2.55 -24.20
CA ALA A 462 14.29 1.70 -23.12
C ALA A 462 14.47 0.28 -23.66
N VAL A 463 15.53 -0.39 -23.26
CA VAL A 463 15.84 -1.76 -23.65
C VAL A 463 16.63 -2.49 -22.58
N GLY A 464 16.26 -3.72 -22.32
CA GLY A 464 17.03 -4.68 -21.52
C GLY A 464 17.95 -5.52 -22.40
N VAL A 465 19.26 -5.44 -22.16
CA VAL A 465 20.24 -6.26 -22.89
C VAL A 465 20.57 -7.48 -22.05
N LYS A 466 20.31 -8.66 -22.59
CA LYS A 466 20.61 -9.94 -21.97
C LYS A 466 21.79 -10.61 -22.68
N ALA A 467 22.71 -11.14 -21.91
CA ALA A 467 23.78 -11.96 -22.49
C ALA A 467 23.25 -13.36 -22.84
N PRO A 468 23.66 -13.95 -23.97
CA PRO A 468 23.40 -15.37 -24.27
C PRO A 468 23.97 -16.27 -23.19
N LYS A 469 23.43 -17.47 -23.02
CA LYS A 469 23.88 -18.42 -22.00
C LYS A 469 25.38 -18.73 -22.17
N GLY A 470 26.14 -18.50 -21.07
CA GLY A 470 27.60 -18.69 -21.05
C GLY A 470 28.42 -17.49 -21.53
N HIS A 471 27.78 -16.38 -21.86
CA HIS A 471 28.41 -15.12 -22.25
C HIS A 471 28.13 -14.00 -21.24
N GLN A 472 28.80 -12.85 -21.41
CA GLN A 472 28.60 -11.63 -20.63
C GLN A 472 28.10 -10.50 -21.55
N VAL A 473 27.51 -9.47 -20.97
CA VAL A 473 27.17 -8.23 -21.68
C VAL A 473 28.47 -7.51 -22.06
N SER A 474 28.56 -7.03 -23.29
CA SER A 474 29.77 -6.38 -23.81
C SER A 474 29.80 -4.89 -23.51
N PHE A 475 30.76 -4.44 -22.71
CA PHE A 475 31.02 -3.04 -22.46
C PHE A 475 31.38 -2.26 -23.72
N GLU A 476 32.08 -2.91 -24.67
CA GLU A 476 32.39 -2.30 -25.95
C GLU A 476 31.14 -2.02 -26.78
N LYS A 477 30.17 -2.93 -26.82
CA LYS A 477 28.91 -2.71 -27.54
C LYS A 477 28.07 -1.58 -26.92
N ASN A 478 28.13 -1.39 -25.59
CA ASN A 478 27.55 -0.21 -24.92
C ASN A 478 28.17 1.11 -25.45
N ARG A 479 29.52 1.17 -25.56
CA ARG A 479 30.22 2.34 -26.12
C ARG A 479 29.86 2.56 -27.59
N GLN A 480 29.87 1.51 -28.39
CA GLN A 480 29.53 1.58 -29.81
C GLN A 480 28.10 2.10 -30.03
N PHE A 481 27.15 1.73 -29.15
CA PHE A 481 25.80 2.26 -29.19
C PHE A 481 25.76 3.78 -28.97
N ILE A 482 26.47 4.29 -27.95
CA ILE A 482 26.55 5.75 -27.70
C ILE A 482 27.19 6.49 -28.88
N TYR A 483 28.27 5.93 -29.47
CA TYR A 483 28.92 6.51 -30.65
C TYR A 483 28.00 6.50 -31.87
N TRP A 484 27.23 5.41 -32.05
CA TRP A 484 26.28 5.28 -33.11
C TRP A 484 25.15 6.33 -33.02
N LEU A 485 24.63 6.61 -31.82
CA LEU A 485 23.63 7.68 -31.63
C LEU A 485 24.16 9.01 -32.15
N LYS A 486 25.35 9.45 -31.73
CA LYS A 486 25.95 10.73 -32.17
C LYS A 486 26.22 10.72 -33.67
N LYS A 487 26.74 9.60 -34.22
CA LYS A 487 27.00 9.46 -35.67
C LYS A 487 25.72 9.58 -36.50
N ASN A 488 24.57 9.17 -35.96
CA ASN A 488 23.27 9.25 -36.65
C ASN A 488 22.52 10.55 -36.38
N GLY A 489 23.21 11.57 -35.84
CA GLY A 489 22.68 12.91 -35.67
C GLY A 489 21.85 13.16 -34.43
N PHE A 490 21.90 12.24 -33.45
CA PHE A 490 21.26 12.46 -32.14
C PHE A 490 22.10 13.44 -31.30
N ASN A 491 21.47 14.45 -30.73
CA ASN A 491 22.10 15.43 -29.85
C ASN A 491 22.31 14.86 -28.44
N VAL A 492 23.27 13.94 -28.29
CA VAL A 492 23.61 13.32 -27.01
C VAL A 492 24.32 14.36 -26.12
N LYS A 493 23.61 14.94 -25.16
CA LYS A 493 24.11 15.96 -24.22
C LYS A 493 24.74 15.35 -22.97
N GLY A 494 24.23 14.26 -22.45
CA GLY A 494 24.77 13.59 -21.28
C GLY A 494 24.63 12.07 -21.36
N VAL A 495 25.63 11.37 -20.84
CA VAL A 495 25.62 9.92 -20.65
C VAL A 495 25.91 9.64 -19.19
N SER A 496 25.18 8.75 -18.56
CA SER A 496 25.41 8.36 -17.16
C SER A 496 25.32 6.85 -16.98
N SER A 497 25.93 6.35 -15.93
CA SER A 497 25.81 4.96 -15.51
C SER A 497 26.01 4.81 -13.99
N ASP A 498 25.66 3.64 -13.42
CA ASP A 498 25.87 3.37 -12.01
C ASP A 498 27.35 3.15 -11.63
N THR A 499 27.66 3.16 -10.36
CA THR A 499 28.95 3.53 -9.75
C THR A 499 30.09 2.54 -9.92
N TYR A 500 29.88 1.24 -10.03
CA TYR A 500 30.95 0.30 -9.71
C TYR A 500 31.68 -0.38 -10.87
N GLN A 501 31.09 -0.45 -12.06
CA GLN A 501 31.67 -1.24 -13.17
C GLN A 501 32.10 -0.41 -14.36
N ASN A 502 32.02 0.91 -14.28
CA ASN A 502 32.01 1.81 -15.44
C ASN A 502 33.17 2.80 -15.54
N VAL A 503 34.25 2.61 -14.77
CA VAL A 503 35.42 3.48 -14.82
C VAL A 503 36.00 3.52 -16.25
N ASP A 504 36.16 2.38 -16.92
CA ASP A 504 36.65 2.31 -18.28
C ASP A 504 35.67 2.96 -19.28
N LEU A 505 34.36 2.67 -19.16
CA LEU A 505 33.34 3.30 -20.01
C LEU A 505 33.40 4.82 -19.89
N GLY A 506 33.45 5.35 -18.65
CA GLY A 506 33.50 6.78 -18.39
C GLY A 506 34.76 7.43 -18.96
N GLN A 507 35.95 6.86 -18.71
CA GLN A 507 37.20 7.38 -19.23
C GLN A 507 37.22 7.45 -20.76
N GLN A 508 36.71 6.40 -21.43
CA GLN A 508 36.66 6.35 -22.89
C GLN A 508 35.65 7.36 -23.48
N LEU A 509 34.52 7.58 -22.83
CA LEU A 509 33.53 8.57 -23.25
C LEU A 509 34.06 10.00 -23.05
N ILE A 510 34.69 10.29 -21.90
CA ILE A 510 35.30 11.60 -21.64
C ILE A 510 36.43 11.87 -22.62
N ALA A 511 37.28 10.89 -22.92
CA ALA A 511 38.35 11.04 -23.91
C ALA A 511 37.84 11.36 -25.33
N LYS A 512 36.56 11.09 -25.64
CA LYS A 512 35.89 11.43 -26.90
C LYS A 512 34.93 12.61 -26.76
N ASN A 513 35.11 13.46 -25.76
CA ASN A 513 34.31 14.66 -25.50
C ASN A 513 32.81 14.40 -25.35
N TYR A 514 32.44 13.35 -24.62
CA TYR A 514 31.09 13.15 -24.13
C TYR A 514 31.00 13.67 -22.69
N ASN A 515 29.90 14.33 -22.34
CA ASN A 515 29.62 14.64 -20.96
C ASN A 515 29.14 13.34 -20.28
N TYR A 516 29.97 12.81 -19.37
CA TYR A 516 29.71 11.58 -18.66
C TYR A 516 29.67 11.82 -17.15
N GLU A 517 28.60 11.31 -16.51
CA GLU A 517 28.41 11.39 -15.07
C GLU A 517 28.10 10.01 -14.48
N VAL A 518 28.51 9.83 -13.22
CA VAL A 518 28.10 8.67 -12.42
C VAL A 518 26.82 9.01 -11.71
N VAL A 519 25.76 8.22 -11.97
CA VAL A 519 24.44 8.39 -11.38
C VAL A 519 23.99 7.07 -10.79
N SER A 520 23.90 6.99 -9.48
CA SER A 520 23.26 5.83 -8.80
C SER A 520 21.78 6.11 -8.57
N VAL A 521 20.93 5.35 -9.27
CA VAL A 521 19.46 5.47 -9.15
C VAL A 521 18.92 4.94 -7.82
N ASP A 522 19.67 4.02 -7.19
CA ASP A 522 19.31 3.38 -5.92
C ASP A 522 19.80 4.13 -4.68
N ARG A 523 20.55 5.24 -4.87
CA ARG A 523 21.13 5.98 -3.75
C ARG A 523 20.03 6.65 -2.91
N VAL A 524 20.02 6.27 -1.64
CA VAL A 524 19.14 6.83 -0.61
C VAL A 524 19.93 7.83 0.22
N ASP A 525 19.35 8.99 0.53
CA ASP A 525 19.95 10.01 1.39
C ASP A 525 19.74 9.71 2.91
N SER A 526 20.23 10.64 3.76
CA SER A 526 20.09 10.52 5.23
C SER A 526 18.61 10.49 5.69
N ASP A 527 17.72 11.10 4.92
CA ASP A 527 16.28 11.17 5.22
C ASP A 527 15.50 9.98 4.65
N LYS A 528 16.22 8.95 4.20
CA LYS A 528 15.67 7.75 3.55
C LYS A 528 14.86 8.06 2.29
N ILE A 529 15.34 9.04 1.49
CA ILE A 529 14.72 9.44 0.23
C ILE A 529 15.61 9.01 -0.93
N CYS A 530 15.04 8.27 -1.88
CA CYS A 530 15.66 7.97 -3.17
C CYS A 530 15.31 9.08 -4.17
N LYS A 531 16.16 10.11 -4.26
CA LYS A 531 15.91 11.31 -5.06
C LYS A 531 15.68 11.04 -6.56
N PRO A 532 16.43 10.16 -7.25
CA PRO A 532 16.16 9.89 -8.66
C PRO A 532 14.74 9.36 -8.89
N TYR A 533 14.33 8.37 -8.13
CA TYR A 533 12.98 7.82 -8.23
C TYR A 533 11.90 8.80 -7.77
N GLN A 534 12.18 9.63 -6.75
CA GLN A 534 11.25 10.68 -6.33
C GLN A 534 11.02 11.69 -7.49
N TYR A 535 12.09 12.07 -8.21
CA TYR A 535 11.98 12.95 -9.36
C TYR A 535 11.19 12.30 -10.51
N LEU A 536 11.44 11.02 -10.82
CA LEU A 536 10.66 10.29 -11.81
C LEU A 536 9.16 10.27 -11.42
N LYS A 537 8.86 10.00 -10.16
CA LYS A 537 7.48 10.00 -9.65
C LYS A 537 6.83 11.38 -9.81
N SER A 538 7.47 12.46 -9.36
CA SER A 538 6.91 13.82 -9.49
C SER A 538 6.69 14.18 -10.96
N THR A 539 7.65 13.86 -11.84
CA THR A 539 7.55 14.13 -13.27
C THR A 539 6.37 13.41 -13.93
N ILE A 540 6.07 12.16 -13.51
CA ILE A 540 4.88 11.42 -13.97
C ILE A 540 3.60 12.06 -13.40
N TYR A 541 3.55 12.37 -12.09
CA TYR A 541 2.37 12.89 -11.43
C TYR A 541 2.00 14.31 -11.86
N GLU A 542 2.98 15.11 -12.29
CA GLU A 542 2.81 16.44 -12.85
C GLU A 542 2.64 16.42 -14.38
N GLU A 543 2.59 15.24 -14.97
CA GLU A 543 2.44 15.01 -16.41
C GLU A 543 3.51 15.77 -17.24
N ARG A 544 4.74 15.85 -16.72
CA ARG A 544 5.90 16.49 -17.36
C ARG A 544 6.75 15.55 -18.21
N ILE A 545 6.23 14.36 -18.51
CA ILE A 545 6.87 13.40 -19.40
C ILE A 545 5.83 12.76 -20.34
N LYS A 546 6.22 12.54 -21.58
CA LYS A 546 5.51 11.66 -22.51
C LYS A 546 6.24 10.33 -22.61
N MET A 547 5.54 9.24 -22.38
CA MET A 547 6.14 7.90 -22.40
C MET A 547 5.53 7.04 -23.53
N PHE A 548 6.37 6.27 -24.18
CA PHE A 548 5.89 5.23 -25.09
C PHE A 548 5.23 4.08 -24.29
N ASP A 549 4.33 3.37 -24.95
CA ASP A 549 3.72 2.18 -24.37
C ASP A 549 4.64 0.96 -24.56
N SER A 550 5.16 0.42 -23.48
CA SER A 550 5.93 -0.83 -23.38
C SER A 550 5.37 -1.64 -22.23
N GLU A 551 5.03 -2.89 -22.51
CA GLU A 551 4.48 -3.80 -21.50
C GLU A 551 5.47 -4.04 -20.38
N LEU A 552 6.74 -4.33 -20.71
CA LEU A 552 7.79 -4.60 -19.74
C LEU A 552 8.11 -3.37 -18.87
N LEU A 553 8.29 -2.18 -19.47
CA LEU A 553 8.54 -0.95 -18.71
C LEU A 553 7.36 -0.62 -17.80
N THR A 554 6.14 -0.87 -18.26
CA THR A 554 4.92 -0.67 -17.45
C THR A 554 4.90 -1.62 -16.27
N GLU A 555 5.19 -2.92 -16.48
CA GLU A 555 5.28 -3.90 -15.39
C GLU A 555 6.35 -3.53 -14.37
N GLU A 556 7.54 -3.13 -14.84
CA GLU A 556 8.63 -2.72 -13.96
C GLU A 556 8.26 -1.49 -13.12
N LEU A 557 7.69 -0.44 -13.71
CA LEU A 557 7.27 0.78 -13.00
C LEU A 557 6.13 0.52 -12.00
N LEU A 558 5.16 -0.32 -12.36
CA LEU A 558 4.05 -0.71 -11.47
C LEU A 558 4.48 -1.69 -10.37
N GLY A 559 5.56 -2.42 -10.59
CA GLY A 559 6.14 -3.32 -9.60
C GLY A 559 6.98 -2.64 -8.52
N LEU A 560 7.31 -1.35 -8.67
CA LEU A 560 8.15 -0.63 -7.71
C LEU A 560 7.46 -0.44 -6.36
N GLU A 561 8.18 -0.77 -5.29
CA GLU A 561 7.78 -0.53 -3.90
C GLU A 561 8.90 0.17 -3.13
N ARG A 562 8.53 0.98 -2.14
CA ARG A 562 9.50 1.60 -1.24
C ARG A 562 9.73 0.70 -0.03
N ASN A 563 10.97 0.25 0.18
CA ASN A 563 11.31 -0.55 1.35
C ASN A 563 11.54 0.31 2.61
N SER A 564 11.73 -0.32 3.76
CA SER A 564 11.94 0.32 5.08
C SER A 564 13.18 1.23 5.13
N ASN A 565 14.17 0.99 4.27
CA ASN A 565 15.38 1.80 4.18
C ASN A 565 15.24 2.97 3.21
N GLY A 566 14.08 3.13 2.57
CA GLY A 566 13.81 4.20 1.60
C GLY A 566 14.24 3.86 0.17
N LYS A 567 14.88 2.71 -0.07
CA LYS A 567 15.23 2.23 -1.41
C LYS A 567 13.95 1.88 -2.18
N ILE A 568 13.93 2.20 -3.46
CA ILE A 568 12.85 1.81 -4.37
C ILE A 568 13.29 0.55 -5.11
N ASP A 569 12.54 -0.52 -4.95
CA ASP A 569 12.91 -1.83 -5.48
C ASP A 569 11.67 -2.66 -5.82
N HIS A 570 11.87 -3.79 -6.50
CA HIS A 570 10.85 -4.81 -6.66
C HIS A 570 10.73 -5.65 -5.38
N PRO A 571 9.52 -6.03 -4.98
CA PRO A 571 9.35 -7.04 -3.94
C PRO A 571 9.86 -8.39 -4.44
N ASP A 572 10.51 -9.16 -3.55
CA ASP A 572 11.00 -10.49 -3.85
C ASP A 572 9.89 -11.39 -4.44
N GLY A 573 10.13 -11.97 -5.61
CA GLY A 573 9.23 -12.92 -6.26
C GLY A 573 8.28 -12.34 -7.31
N GLY A 574 8.47 -11.13 -7.80
CA GLY A 574 7.74 -10.58 -8.96
C GLY A 574 8.03 -11.35 -10.26
N THR A 575 7.05 -11.42 -11.18
CA THR A 575 7.20 -12.10 -12.50
C THR A 575 8.24 -11.46 -13.39
N SER A 576 8.52 -10.17 -13.24
CA SER A 576 9.58 -9.45 -13.96
C SER A 576 10.96 -9.58 -13.31
N GLY A 577 11.04 -9.78 -12.01
CA GLY A 577 12.29 -10.04 -11.24
C GLY A 577 13.35 -8.93 -11.32
N SER A 578 13.13 -7.85 -12.06
CA SER A 578 14.13 -6.86 -12.43
C SER A 578 13.44 -5.52 -12.73
N LYS A 579 14.18 -4.41 -12.61
CA LYS A 579 13.73 -3.03 -12.88
C LYS A 579 14.67 -2.29 -13.84
N ASP A 580 15.34 -3.01 -14.71
CA ASP A 580 16.43 -2.51 -15.55
C ASP A 580 16.00 -1.39 -16.51
N LEU A 581 14.81 -1.52 -17.14
CA LEU A 581 14.28 -0.48 -18.02
C LEU A 581 13.84 0.74 -17.21
N ALA A 582 13.25 0.51 -16.05
CA ALA A 582 12.85 1.58 -15.13
C ALA A 582 14.06 2.34 -14.60
N ASP A 583 15.16 1.65 -14.22
CA ASP A 583 16.43 2.24 -13.80
C ASP A 583 17.06 3.04 -14.95
N GLY A 584 17.05 2.49 -16.18
CA GLY A 584 17.53 3.19 -17.36
C GLY A 584 16.80 4.52 -17.61
N ILE A 585 15.48 4.55 -17.57
CA ILE A 585 14.68 5.79 -17.73
C ILE A 585 14.86 6.71 -16.53
N CYS A 586 14.84 6.19 -15.31
CA CYS A 586 15.04 6.97 -14.09
C CYS A 586 16.39 7.69 -14.07
N GLY A 587 17.48 6.97 -14.41
CA GLY A 587 18.82 7.53 -14.46
C GLY A 587 19.00 8.58 -15.56
N ALA A 588 18.45 8.34 -16.76
CA ALA A 588 18.48 9.31 -17.86
C ALA A 588 17.71 10.59 -17.50
N LEU A 589 16.53 10.46 -16.90
CA LEU A 589 15.70 11.58 -16.46
C LEU A 589 16.39 12.38 -15.33
N TRP A 590 16.97 11.68 -14.35
CA TRP A 590 17.69 12.32 -13.25
C TRP A 590 18.94 13.06 -13.74
N ASN A 591 19.69 12.48 -14.69
CA ASN A 591 20.82 13.18 -15.31
C ASN A 591 20.34 14.44 -16.05
N ALA A 592 19.28 14.34 -16.83
CA ALA A 592 18.71 15.50 -17.54
C ALA A 592 18.28 16.60 -16.57
N SER A 593 17.73 16.26 -15.41
CA SER A 593 17.24 17.23 -14.42
C SER A 593 18.34 18.08 -13.80
N LYS A 594 19.55 17.55 -13.66
CA LYS A 594 20.70 18.29 -13.11
C LYS A 594 21.17 19.43 -14.00
N HIS A 595 20.90 19.35 -15.31
CA HIS A 595 21.24 20.34 -16.29
C HIS A 595 20.08 21.28 -16.61
N SER A 596 19.05 21.33 -15.78
CA SER A 596 17.86 22.17 -15.98
C SER A 596 18.16 23.65 -16.09
N ALA A 597 19.18 24.15 -15.38
CA ALA A 597 19.58 25.54 -15.43
C ALA A 597 20.08 25.95 -16.83
N GLU A 598 20.75 25.07 -17.56
CA GLU A 598 21.24 25.32 -18.92
C GLU A 598 20.10 25.47 -19.94
N PHE A 599 18.97 24.76 -19.72
CA PHE A 599 17.86 24.68 -20.67
C PHE A 599 16.72 25.65 -20.37
N ASN A 600 16.50 26.05 -19.14
CA ASN A 600 15.57 27.12 -18.81
C ASN A 600 15.94 28.44 -19.51
N PHE A 601 17.22 28.61 -19.86
CA PHE A 601 17.74 29.77 -20.59
C PHE A 601 17.54 29.70 -22.11
N GLU A 602 17.73 28.51 -22.73
CA GLU A 602 17.69 28.37 -24.19
C GLU A 602 16.27 28.23 -24.76
N PHE A 603 15.30 27.82 -23.99
CA PHE A 603 13.98 27.44 -24.52
C PHE A 603 12.83 28.34 -24.12
N GLY A 604 12.77 28.86 -22.90
CA GLY A 604 11.66 29.73 -22.45
C GLY A 604 11.66 31.08 -23.18
N ASP A 605 12.78 31.75 -23.12
CA ASP A 605 12.89 33.14 -23.62
C ASP A 605 12.97 33.22 -25.16
N ILE A 606 13.55 32.20 -25.83
CA ILE A 606 13.65 32.18 -27.32
C ILE A 606 12.32 31.76 -27.95
N LEU A 607 11.58 30.82 -27.37
CA LEU A 607 10.29 30.35 -27.91
C LEU A 607 9.19 31.41 -27.71
N ASP A 608 9.15 32.11 -26.57
CA ASP A 608 8.21 33.18 -26.33
C ASP A 608 8.50 34.35 -27.26
N THR A 609 9.79 34.69 -27.50
CA THR A 609 10.20 35.72 -28.47
C THR A 609 9.86 35.29 -29.92
N ILE A 610 10.04 34.02 -30.30
CA ILE A 610 9.70 33.52 -31.65
C ILE A 610 8.18 33.48 -31.86
N ILE A 611 7.38 33.11 -30.82
CA ILE A 611 5.93 33.10 -30.88
C ILE A 611 5.36 34.50 -30.96
N ASP A 612 5.89 35.46 -30.21
CA ASP A 612 5.49 36.86 -30.28
C ASP A 612 5.84 37.50 -31.64
N VAL A 613 7.02 37.21 -32.18
CA VAL A 613 7.41 37.65 -33.52
C VAL A 613 6.54 36.99 -34.60
N SER A 614 6.19 35.71 -34.48
CA SER A 614 5.32 35.02 -35.44
C SER A 614 3.87 35.52 -35.42
N ASN A 615 3.37 35.94 -34.26
CA ASN A 615 2.01 36.49 -34.09
C ASN A 615 1.93 37.97 -34.59
N GLN A 616 3.07 38.67 -34.71
CA GLN A 616 3.14 40.05 -35.22
C GLN A 616 3.38 40.13 -36.75
N THR A 617 3.69 39.01 -37.43
CA THR A 617 4.07 38.99 -38.85
C THR A 617 2.95 39.29 -39.84
N ASP A 618 1.68 39.35 -39.41
CA ASP A 618 0.57 39.71 -40.33
C ASP A 618 0.40 41.20 -40.59
N THR A 619 1.22 42.09 -39.98
CA THR A 619 0.99 43.56 -40.05
C THR A 619 2.23 44.45 -40.26
N LEU A 620 3.47 43.92 -40.40
CA LEU A 620 4.67 44.77 -40.44
C LEU A 620 5.62 44.48 -41.62
N ASP A 621 6.19 45.61 -42.17
CA ASP A 621 7.15 45.63 -43.28
C ASP A 621 8.47 44.93 -42.88
N LYS A 622 9.07 44.14 -43.79
CA LYS A 622 10.25 43.27 -43.52
C LYS A 622 11.47 44.01 -42.93
N LYS A 623 11.60 45.31 -43.15
CA LYS A 623 12.68 46.09 -42.58
C LYS A 623 12.51 46.44 -41.10
N GLN A 624 11.27 46.57 -40.65
CA GLN A 624 10.91 46.81 -39.25
C GLN A 624 11.06 45.57 -38.42
N LEU A 625 10.76 44.38 -39.01
CA LEU A 625 10.95 43.07 -38.43
C LEU A 625 12.40 42.76 -38.06
N THR A 626 13.37 43.14 -38.96
CA THR A 626 14.78 42.88 -38.70
C THR A 626 15.34 43.77 -37.58
N ILE A 627 14.88 45.02 -37.48
CA ILE A 627 15.29 45.92 -36.40
C ILE A 627 14.71 45.50 -35.05
N ASN A 628 13.46 45.11 -34.99
CA ASN A 628 12.82 44.60 -33.75
C ASN A 628 13.45 43.27 -33.28
N PHE A 629 13.85 42.41 -34.20
CA PHE A 629 14.51 41.16 -33.88
C PHE A 629 15.91 41.35 -33.27
N GLU A 630 16.69 42.32 -33.82
CA GLU A 630 18.00 42.65 -33.26
C GLU A 630 17.90 43.34 -31.89
N GLU A 631 16.88 44.20 -31.66
CA GLU A 631 16.64 44.79 -30.35
C GLU A 631 16.20 43.81 -29.28
N GLU A 632 15.33 42.87 -29.63
CA GLU A 632 14.87 41.81 -28.70
C GLU A 632 15.97 40.77 -28.43
N LEU A 633 16.80 40.45 -29.43
CA LEU A 633 17.98 39.59 -29.26
C LEU A 633 18.99 40.22 -28.30
N ASN A 634 19.22 41.52 -28.40
CA ASN A 634 20.12 42.26 -27.48
C ASN A 634 19.54 42.32 -26.06
N LYS A 635 18.23 42.54 -25.90
CA LYS A 635 17.57 42.46 -24.57
C LYS A 635 17.69 41.08 -23.95
N ALA A 636 17.50 40.03 -24.75
CA ALA A 636 17.68 38.64 -24.29
C ALA A 636 19.13 38.35 -23.87
N PHE A 637 20.10 38.93 -24.58
CA PHE A 637 21.53 38.83 -24.27
C PHE A 637 21.90 39.55 -22.96
N ASP A 638 21.33 40.74 -22.73
CA ASP A 638 21.53 41.51 -21.50
C ASP A 638 20.92 40.80 -20.28
N ILE A 639 19.71 40.25 -20.42
CA ILE A 639 19.04 39.40 -19.37
C ILE A 639 19.87 38.17 -19.09
N MET A 640 20.49 37.58 -20.11
CA MET A 640 21.35 36.41 -19.99
C MET A 640 22.62 36.73 -19.19
N GLN A 641 23.28 37.84 -19.47
CA GLN A 641 24.46 38.30 -18.72
C GLN A 641 24.14 38.62 -17.26
N GLU A 642 23.00 39.26 -16.98
CA GLU A 642 22.57 39.63 -15.63
C GLU A 642 22.23 38.38 -14.78
N LYS A 643 21.58 37.36 -15.36
CA LYS A 643 21.29 36.13 -14.66
C LYS A 643 22.52 35.25 -14.44
N THR A 644 23.46 35.22 -15.42
CA THR A 644 24.75 34.52 -15.26
C THR A 644 25.59 35.14 -14.14
N ALA A 645 25.56 36.45 -14.01
CA ALA A 645 26.22 37.16 -12.89
C ALA A 645 25.58 36.80 -11.55
N LYS A 646 24.23 36.70 -11.46
CA LYS A 646 23.50 36.30 -10.23
C LYS A 646 23.75 34.83 -9.84
N ILE A 647 23.90 33.92 -10.80
CA ILE A 647 24.24 32.49 -10.55
C ILE A 647 25.65 32.40 -9.97
N ASN A 648 26.62 33.13 -10.52
CA ASN A 648 27.99 33.17 -10.01
C ASN A 648 28.07 33.76 -8.59
N GLU A 649 27.25 34.75 -8.24
CA GLU A 649 27.16 35.32 -6.89
C GLU A 649 26.52 34.34 -5.90
N HIS A 650 25.53 33.56 -6.32
CA HIS A 650 24.84 32.59 -5.45
C HIS A 650 25.70 31.34 -5.14
N ASP A 651 26.45 30.85 -6.13
CA ASP A 651 27.41 29.74 -5.92
C ASP A 651 28.57 30.18 -5.01
N MET A 652 29.07 31.42 -5.16
CA MET A 652 30.13 31.93 -4.27
C MET A 652 29.66 32.11 -2.82
N SER A 653 28.39 32.47 -2.58
CA SER A 653 27.85 32.60 -1.21
C SER A 653 27.69 31.28 -0.50
N GLN A 654 27.34 30.19 -1.19
CA GLN A 654 27.27 28.84 -0.60
C GLN A 654 28.64 28.25 -0.24
N PHE A 655 29.71 28.63 -0.97
CA PHE A 655 31.08 28.21 -0.63
C PHE A 655 31.63 28.93 0.61
N MET A 656 31.17 30.11 0.93
CA MET A 656 31.62 30.86 2.12
C MET A 656 30.99 30.34 3.44
N ASP A 657 29.84 29.73 3.40
CA ASP A 657 29.13 29.19 4.60
C ASP A 657 29.69 27.84 5.11
N PHE A 658 30.55 27.18 4.33
CA PHE A 658 31.13 25.87 4.69
C PHE A 658 32.49 25.93 5.39
N GLY A 659 32.78 26.92 6.24
CA GLY A 659 33.78 26.85 7.33
C GLY A 659 35.16 26.23 7.00
N MET A 660 35.63 26.25 5.76
CA MET A 660 36.97 25.80 5.36
C MET A 660 37.93 26.95 5.38
N GLY A 661 38.88 26.89 6.32
CA GLY A 661 39.92 27.87 6.47
C GLY A 661 40.76 28.07 5.19
N LYS A 662 41.05 29.35 4.91
CA LYS A 662 42.02 29.89 3.98
C LYS A 662 42.50 28.96 2.86
N ALA A 663 41.69 28.82 1.81
CA ALA A 663 42.17 28.38 0.52
C ALA A 663 42.58 29.59 -0.29
N GLN A 664 43.76 29.54 -0.92
CA GLN A 664 44.29 30.57 -1.80
C GLN A 664 43.28 30.84 -2.95
N ILE A 665 43.01 32.10 -3.19
CA ILE A 665 42.18 32.59 -4.31
C ILE A 665 42.92 32.20 -5.60
N ILE A 666 42.42 31.24 -6.33
CA ILE A 666 42.88 30.93 -7.68
C ILE A 666 42.15 31.90 -8.63
N ASP A 667 42.92 32.66 -9.38
CA ASP A 667 42.45 33.63 -10.37
C ASP A 667 41.51 32.96 -11.39
N PRO A 668 40.28 33.45 -11.63
CA PRO A 668 39.33 32.87 -12.58
C PRO A 668 39.88 32.67 -14.01
N PHE A 669 40.92 33.37 -14.38
CA PHE A 669 41.60 33.23 -15.67
C PHE A 669 42.24 31.84 -15.86
N TYR A 670 42.72 31.21 -14.80
CA TYR A 670 43.36 29.89 -14.86
C TYR A 670 42.33 28.76 -14.92
N LEU A 671 41.16 28.94 -14.34
CA LEU A 671 40.04 27.95 -14.40
C LEU A 671 39.45 27.86 -15.82
N ALA A 672 39.39 29.00 -16.55
CA ALA A 672 38.86 29.02 -17.91
C ALA A 672 39.78 28.32 -18.94
N ASN A 673 41.05 28.12 -18.61
CA ASN A 673 42.04 27.55 -19.53
C ASN A 673 42.53 26.14 -19.14
N GLY A 674 41.94 25.50 -18.11
CA GLY A 674 42.20 24.10 -17.78
C GLY A 674 43.62 23.80 -17.24
N ILE A 675 44.32 24.82 -16.68
CA ILE A 675 45.64 24.65 -16.11
C ILE A 675 45.52 24.51 -14.58
N ILE A 676 45.72 23.31 -14.07
CA ILE A 676 45.84 23.04 -12.64
C ILE A 676 47.34 23.10 -12.29
N ILE A 677 47.73 23.98 -11.39
CA ILE A 677 49.02 23.97 -10.71
C ILE A 677 48.85 23.43 -9.29
#